data_963794cffdc73adf6a97acf30b487d61
#
_entry.id   963794cffdc73adf6a97acf30b487d61
#
_cell.length_a   1.000
_cell.length_b   1.000
_cell.length_c   1.000
_cell.angle_alpha   90.00
_cell.angle_beta   90.00
_cell.angle_gamma   90.00
#
_symmetry.space_group_name_H-M   'P 1'
#
loop_
_entity.id
_entity.type
_entity.pdbx_description
1 polymer ?
#
loop_
_entity_poly.entity_id
_entity_poly.type
_entity_poly.pdbx_seq_one_letter_code
_entity_poly.pdbx_strand_id
1 'polypeptide(L)'
;MLIREWLRRLPPDAADRFAAASPWPAAGTDRSGWPAQSADPATVSRAAAALSRDTADALRLIMVRFGSLPFEPDQYEAAASAAGLPAGIAARELERLRAAGIIFTVRKTWGDRLHFMASDALAAWMAALLPAEIRPLPGGRRSARPLQDYTEPFGMQLMQLLAELGKRGLAPSGTGGIQSRTAAAAAARLSFGPEALRPYEARFAPGGKEEPTLQLGLAAAVHLGLLDESDGRPAWRGEALSAWLAMDAGRRERELLAFVTDRLAACDERFMHAAALLRGLEGEVWYPAAGIDAWLRRHVPAGAAHWRVWVETLAALGWMQTGVSPEGETVVRWLIEPREGAGSDGGLCAAGAPIRFMPGAELAVPPDLDWRLRWELELLADKFQPGPMTGMRLSAASYVRWVENGRTAEEALALLEEAAGSPPPDELERSIRDWEATAGRIGFQEALLLVCDDKRIADRIAAEPPVAERLGERIGDRHFLVDRRHIAELRRRLAKAGVPARSGLPEADEQVRQTYPSVRDSGDADRARGRVSPEQPGDSAAVKAVRLLTGMQLTRYAPDLDIRLPAAGAASGAGRTQSASGSARMHAAAGADSGRMHAIRATGLPAHWFSAVRRVHPSTRREMVKRAIEIGAAVRIVREGAEMDILPERLEETDGGWRMLGRALDCPPDQSVRVALDGDSWSDMQLLLPEWIGGRK
;
A
#
# COMPACT_ATOMS: atom_id res chain seq x y z
N MET A 1 4.34 -1.34 5.46
CA MET A 1 4.64 -1.23 3.99
C MET A 1 4.12 -2.48 3.31
N LEU A 2 3.35 -2.32 2.24
CA LEU A 2 2.78 -3.43 1.47
C LEU A 2 3.83 -4.04 0.52
N ILE A 3 3.73 -5.34 0.25
CA ILE A 3 4.64 -6.04 -0.68
C ILE A 3 4.67 -5.34 -2.04
N ARG A 4 3.52 -4.99 -2.60
CA ARG A 4 3.40 -4.34 -3.91
C ARG A 4 4.13 -2.99 -3.95
N GLU A 5 4.03 -2.19 -2.90
CA GLU A 5 4.75 -0.91 -2.80
C GLU A 5 6.26 -1.13 -2.72
N TRP A 6 6.68 -2.17 -1.99
CA TRP A 6 8.09 -2.51 -1.85
C TRP A 6 8.70 -2.97 -3.17
N LEU A 7 8.03 -3.87 -3.88
CA LEU A 7 8.53 -4.43 -5.13
C LEU A 7 8.74 -3.40 -6.24
N ARG A 8 7.95 -2.32 -6.27
CA ARG A 8 8.17 -1.21 -7.20
C ARG A 8 9.54 -0.54 -7.06
N ARG A 9 10.21 -0.75 -5.94
CA ARG A 9 11.52 -0.17 -5.61
C ARG A 9 12.66 -1.14 -5.84
N LEU A 10 12.37 -2.39 -6.13
CA LEU A 10 13.34 -3.43 -6.35
C LEU A 10 13.66 -3.59 -7.85
N PRO A 11 14.83 -4.18 -8.19
CA PRO A 11 15.09 -4.59 -9.55
C PRO A 11 14.01 -5.53 -10.10
N PRO A 12 13.72 -5.50 -11.42
CA PRO A 12 12.64 -6.29 -12.02
C PRO A 12 12.74 -7.80 -11.77
N ASP A 13 13.96 -8.32 -11.65
CA ASP A 13 14.26 -9.74 -11.40
C ASP A 13 14.15 -10.17 -9.93
N ALA A 14 13.91 -9.24 -9.01
CA ALA A 14 13.86 -9.54 -7.58
C ALA A 14 12.70 -10.48 -7.23
N ALA A 15 11.52 -10.26 -7.81
CA ALA A 15 10.35 -11.12 -7.60
C ALA A 15 10.61 -12.55 -8.07
N ASP A 16 11.28 -12.73 -9.23
CA ASP A 16 11.65 -14.04 -9.77
C ASP A 16 12.64 -14.77 -8.85
N ARG A 17 13.60 -14.04 -8.30
CA ARG A 17 14.57 -14.58 -7.34
C ARG A 17 13.90 -15.06 -6.07
N PHE A 18 12.98 -14.27 -5.51
CA PHE A 18 12.21 -14.67 -4.33
C PHE A 18 11.31 -15.88 -4.61
N ALA A 19 10.60 -15.89 -5.73
CA ALA A 19 9.75 -17.00 -6.15
C ALA A 19 10.52 -18.32 -6.36
N ALA A 20 11.80 -18.24 -6.75
CA ALA A 20 12.65 -19.40 -6.95
C ALA A 20 13.27 -19.96 -5.65
N ALA A 21 13.20 -19.19 -4.55
CA ALA A 21 13.78 -19.59 -3.28
C ALA A 21 12.82 -20.49 -2.47
N SER A 22 13.39 -21.48 -1.74
CA SER A 22 12.62 -22.22 -0.73
C SER A 22 12.18 -21.23 0.37
N PRO A 23 10.96 -21.33 0.91
CA PRO A 23 10.05 -22.49 0.90
C PRO A 23 8.91 -22.44 -0.12
N TRP A 24 8.98 -21.54 -1.09
CA TRP A 24 7.86 -21.40 -2.01
C TRP A 24 7.66 -22.68 -2.84
N PRO A 25 6.41 -23.16 -3.01
CA PRO A 25 6.16 -24.28 -3.88
C PRO A 25 6.63 -23.94 -5.29
N ALA A 26 7.19 -24.93 -5.99
CA ALA A 26 7.60 -24.76 -7.38
C ALA A 26 6.41 -24.23 -8.18
N ALA A 27 6.41 -22.94 -8.46
CA ALA A 27 5.38 -22.31 -9.27
C ALA A 27 5.43 -22.93 -10.67
N GLY A 28 4.27 -23.24 -11.23
CA GLY A 28 4.17 -23.39 -12.68
C GLY A 28 4.78 -22.14 -13.35
N THR A 29 4.96 -22.16 -14.63
CA THR A 29 5.72 -21.21 -15.47
C THR A 29 5.43 -19.71 -15.27
N ASP A 30 4.41 -19.33 -14.51
CA ASP A 30 4.06 -17.93 -14.23
C ASP A 30 4.57 -17.46 -12.85
N ARG A 31 5.81 -16.96 -12.82
CA ARG A 31 6.43 -16.34 -11.64
C ARG A 31 5.99 -14.89 -11.41
N SER A 32 5.31 -14.28 -12.37
CA SER A 32 4.84 -12.89 -12.28
C SER A 32 3.77 -12.70 -11.18
N GLY A 33 3.11 -13.78 -10.77
CA GLY A 33 2.12 -13.80 -9.70
C GLY A 33 2.68 -13.85 -8.27
N TRP A 34 4.01 -13.98 -8.07
CA TRP A 34 4.60 -14.15 -6.72
C TRP A 34 4.17 -13.06 -5.70
N PRO A 35 4.09 -11.78 -6.04
CA PRO A 35 3.66 -10.76 -5.07
C PRO A 35 2.28 -11.02 -4.47
N ALA A 36 1.34 -11.49 -5.26
CA ALA A 36 0.01 -11.87 -4.77
C ALA A 36 0.04 -13.19 -3.99
N GLN A 37 0.82 -14.16 -4.47
CA GLN A 37 0.97 -15.47 -3.86
C GLN A 37 1.66 -15.41 -2.49
N SER A 38 2.59 -14.47 -2.29
CA SER A 38 3.36 -14.33 -1.05
C SER A 38 2.55 -13.83 0.15
N ALA A 39 1.34 -13.30 -0.09
CA ALA A 39 0.36 -12.94 0.93
C ALA A 39 -0.91 -13.83 0.87
N ASP A 40 -1.02 -14.73 -0.11
CA ASP A 40 -2.14 -15.67 -0.21
C ASP A 40 -2.10 -16.72 0.89
N PRO A 41 -3.14 -16.85 1.73
CA PRO A 41 -3.15 -17.76 2.86
C PRO A 41 -2.87 -19.23 2.50
N ALA A 42 -3.39 -19.72 1.37
CA ALA A 42 -3.20 -21.09 0.93
C ALA A 42 -1.74 -21.35 0.50
N THR A 43 -1.13 -20.41 -0.20
CA THR A 43 0.27 -20.49 -0.64
C THR A 43 1.21 -20.36 0.56
N VAL A 44 0.95 -19.42 1.46
CA VAL A 44 1.73 -19.22 2.68
C VAL A 44 1.62 -20.44 3.60
N SER A 45 0.45 -21.07 3.75
CA SER A 45 0.29 -22.30 4.53
C SER A 45 1.14 -23.44 3.99
N ARG A 46 1.19 -23.63 2.66
CA ARG A 46 2.08 -24.62 2.02
C ARG A 46 3.55 -24.30 2.22
N ALA A 47 3.93 -23.04 2.08
CA ALA A 47 5.29 -22.57 2.32
C ALA A 47 5.68 -22.78 3.80
N ALA A 48 4.79 -22.47 4.74
CA ALA A 48 5.01 -22.65 6.17
C ALA A 48 5.26 -24.14 6.53
N ALA A 49 4.52 -25.06 5.90
CA ALA A 49 4.71 -26.50 6.08
C ALA A 49 6.05 -27.00 5.52
N ALA A 50 6.64 -26.28 4.56
CA ALA A 50 7.94 -26.60 3.97
C ALA A 50 9.14 -25.98 4.73
N LEU A 51 8.90 -25.11 5.73
CA LEU A 51 9.96 -24.52 6.53
C LEU A 51 10.63 -25.57 7.42
N SER A 52 11.96 -25.47 7.56
CA SER A 52 12.64 -26.19 8.62
C SER A 52 12.19 -25.70 10.00
N ARG A 53 12.35 -26.53 11.03
CA ARG A 53 11.99 -26.14 12.40
C ARG A 53 12.70 -24.85 12.81
N ASP A 54 13.99 -24.72 12.56
CA ASP A 54 14.80 -23.54 12.92
C ASP A 54 14.31 -22.29 12.19
N THR A 55 13.96 -22.43 10.89
CA THR A 55 13.41 -21.29 10.10
C THR A 55 12.03 -20.87 10.62
N ALA A 56 11.16 -21.86 10.95
CA ALA A 56 9.84 -21.59 11.50
C ALA A 56 9.93 -20.92 12.88
N ASP A 57 10.86 -21.36 13.73
CA ASP A 57 11.06 -20.79 15.07
C ASP A 57 11.63 -19.36 14.97
N ALA A 58 12.59 -19.11 14.05
CA ALA A 58 13.09 -17.78 13.76
C ALA A 58 11.98 -16.83 13.24
N LEU A 59 11.13 -17.31 12.33
CA LEU A 59 10.03 -16.53 11.80
C LEU A 59 8.95 -16.25 12.86
N ARG A 60 8.60 -17.24 13.70
CA ARG A 60 7.69 -17.04 14.85
C ARG A 60 8.21 -15.96 15.79
N LEU A 61 9.51 -16.02 16.11
CA LEU A 61 10.15 -15.02 16.96
C LEU A 61 10.02 -13.62 16.36
N ILE A 62 10.33 -13.47 15.05
CA ILE A 62 10.23 -12.19 14.34
C ILE A 62 8.79 -11.68 14.38
N MET A 63 7.81 -12.53 14.04
CA MET A 63 6.40 -12.14 14.03
C MET A 63 5.89 -11.70 15.40
N VAL A 64 6.21 -12.45 16.45
CA VAL A 64 5.75 -12.15 17.81
C VAL A 64 6.44 -10.91 18.39
N ARG A 65 7.76 -10.76 18.15
CA ARG A 65 8.53 -9.68 18.77
C ARG A 65 8.45 -8.36 18.01
N PHE A 66 8.48 -8.42 16.69
CA PHE A 66 8.56 -7.23 15.83
C PHE A 66 7.32 -7.06 14.94
N GLY A 67 6.61 -8.14 14.61
CA GLY A 67 5.47 -8.09 13.70
C GLY A 67 5.86 -7.50 12.35
N SER A 68 5.20 -6.40 11.97
CA SER A 68 5.53 -5.62 10.76
C SER A 68 6.43 -4.41 11.04
N LEU A 69 6.84 -4.18 12.28
CA LEU A 69 7.75 -3.08 12.61
C LEU A 69 9.17 -3.37 12.13
N PRO A 70 9.91 -2.34 11.69
CA PRO A 70 11.32 -2.49 11.36
C PRO A 70 12.14 -2.79 12.61
N PHE A 71 13.15 -3.65 12.48
CA PHE A 71 14.07 -3.99 13.54
C PHE A 71 15.52 -3.99 13.06
N GLU A 72 16.44 -3.72 13.97
CA GLU A 72 17.88 -3.77 13.72
C GLU A 72 18.44 -5.20 13.95
N PRO A 73 19.56 -5.58 13.32
CA PRO A 73 20.19 -6.88 13.55
C PRO A 73 20.40 -7.18 15.04
N ASP A 74 20.93 -6.22 15.81
CA ASP A 74 21.22 -6.38 17.23
C ASP A 74 19.96 -6.65 18.06
N GLN A 75 18.84 -6.04 17.70
CA GLN A 75 17.53 -6.29 18.33
C GLN A 75 17.06 -7.72 18.10
N TYR A 76 17.25 -8.22 16.87
CA TYR A 76 16.92 -9.59 16.54
C TYR A 76 17.84 -10.60 17.24
N GLU A 77 19.15 -10.34 17.28
CA GLU A 77 20.11 -11.19 17.98
C GLU A 77 19.82 -11.28 19.49
N ALA A 78 19.51 -10.15 20.11
CA ALA A 78 19.10 -10.11 21.52
C ALA A 78 17.82 -10.90 21.76
N ALA A 79 16.80 -10.76 20.90
CA ALA A 79 15.56 -11.50 20.99
C ALA A 79 15.77 -13.01 20.77
N ALA A 80 16.62 -13.39 19.82
CA ALA A 80 16.97 -14.77 19.50
C ALA A 80 17.68 -15.44 20.68
N SER A 81 18.66 -14.75 21.27
CA SER A 81 19.38 -15.20 22.46
C SER A 81 18.42 -15.41 23.65
N ALA A 82 17.52 -14.45 23.88
CA ALA A 82 16.51 -14.57 24.95
C ALA A 82 15.53 -15.74 24.74
N ALA A 83 15.26 -16.09 23.47
CA ALA A 83 14.43 -17.24 23.09
C ALA A 83 15.21 -18.56 23.07
N GLY A 84 16.50 -18.56 23.36
CA GLY A 84 17.36 -19.75 23.33
C GLY A 84 17.74 -20.21 21.92
N LEU A 85 17.60 -19.35 20.91
CA LEU A 85 18.05 -19.63 19.54
C LEU A 85 19.53 -19.24 19.40
N PRO A 86 20.42 -20.18 19.07
CA PRO A 86 21.84 -19.88 18.92
C PRO A 86 22.10 -18.82 17.84
N ALA A 87 23.01 -17.88 18.09
CA ALA A 87 23.27 -16.72 17.23
C ALA A 87 23.58 -17.12 15.76
N GLY A 88 24.41 -18.15 15.56
CA GLY A 88 24.72 -18.64 14.21
C GLY A 88 23.52 -19.21 13.46
N ILE A 89 22.57 -19.84 14.17
CA ILE A 89 21.32 -20.31 13.57
C ILE A 89 20.43 -19.12 13.28
N ALA A 90 20.26 -18.21 14.23
CA ALA A 90 19.45 -17.01 14.05
C ALA A 90 19.89 -16.21 12.82
N ALA A 91 21.17 -15.93 12.67
CA ALA A 91 21.74 -15.21 11.54
C ALA A 91 21.48 -15.94 10.20
N ARG A 92 21.73 -17.24 10.16
CA ARG A 92 21.50 -18.06 8.96
C ARG A 92 20.04 -18.08 8.54
N GLU A 93 19.13 -18.29 9.51
CA GLU A 93 17.70 -18.36 9.20
C GLU A 93 17.13 -16.99 8.78
N LEU A 94 17.63 -15.89 9.34
CA LEU A 94 17.29 -14.56 8.85
C LEU A 94 17.68 -14.36 7.38
N GLU A 95 18.90 -14.80 6.98
CA GLU A 95 19.31 -14.71 5.58
C GLU A 95 18.46 -15.62 4.66
N ARG A 96 18.03 -16.80 5.12
CA ARG A 96 17.08 -17.65 4.38
C ARG A 96 15.73 -16.97 4.19
N LEU A 97 15.19 -16.36 5.24
CA LEU A 97 13.93 -15.61 5.17
C LEU A 97 14.05 -14.39 4.24
N ARG A 98 15.22 -13.74 4.21
CA ARG A 98 15.51 -12.66 3.25
C ARG A 98 15.57 -13.17 1.81
N ALA A 99 16.21 -14.29 1.58
CA ALA A 99 16.31 -14.90 0.25
C ALA A 99 14.95 -15.30 -0.32
N ALA A 100 14.06 -15.76 0.57
CA ALA A 100 12.69 -16.11 0.20
C ALA A 100 11.75 -14.90 0.04
N GLY A 101 12.23 -13.67 0.31
CA GLY A 101 11.37 -12.48 0.26
C GLY A 101 10.28 -12.46 1.34
N ILE A 102 10.49 -13.16 2.45
CA ILE A 102 9.61 -13.14 3.63
C ILE A 102 9.98 -11.97 4.53
N ILE A 103 11.29 -11.75 4.72
CA ILE A 103 11.86 -10.61 5.41
C ILE A 103 12.62 -9.76 4.40
N PHE A 104 12.34 -8.47 4.40
CA PHE A 104 13.01 -7.48 3.56
C PHE A 104 14.01 -6.69 4.36
N THR A 105 14.96 -6.06 3.66
CA THR A 105 16.01 -5.25 4.29
C THR A 105 16.18 -3.93 3.55
N VAL A 106 16.35 -2.87 4.31
CA VAL A 106 16.79 -1.56 3.82
C VAL A 106 18.12 -1.19 4.48
N ARG A 107 18.91 -0.39 3.76
CA ARG A 107 20.17 0.17 4.28
C ARG A 107 19.99 1.66 4.55
N LYS A 108 20.26 2.06 5.78
CA LYS A 108 20.28 3.47 6.17
C LYS A 108 21.45 4.18 5.47
N THR A 109 21.38 5.51 5.37
CA THR A 109 22.38 6.32 4.65
C THR A 109 23.80 6.14 5.23
N TRP A 110 23.91 5.85 6.52
CA TRP A 110 25.18 5.61 7.23
C TRP A 110 25.61 4.14 7.28
N GLY A 111 24.87 3.23 6.58
CA GLY A 111 25.27 1.84 6.37
C GLY A 111 24.52 0.80 7.22
N ASP A 112 23.84 1.19 8.31
CA ASP A 112 23.08 0.26 9.13
C ASP A 112 21.93 -0.38 8.36
N ARG A 113 21.59 -1.61 8.76
CA ARG A 113 20.49 -2.37 8.18
C ARG A 113 19.24 -2.29 9.08
N LEU A 114 18.08 -2.24 8.43
CA LEU A 114 16.78 -2.46 9.05
C LEU A 114 16.09 -3.61 8.32
N HIS A 115 15.64 -4.59 9.07
CA HIS A 115 14.83 -5.69 8.57
C HIS A 115 13.36 -5.43 8.87
N PHE A 116 12.46 -5.92 8.02
CA PHE A 116 11.03 -5.82 8.25
C PHE A 116 10.27 -6.90 7.49
N MET A 117 9.08 -7.24 7.99
CA MET A 117 8.08 -8.04 7.29
C MET A 117 7.05 -7.10 6.66
N ALA A 118 6.60 -7.41 5.44
CA ALA A 118 5.50 -6.66 4.84
C ALA A 118 4.21 -6.84 5.63
N SER A 119 3.46 -5.75 5.78
CA SER A 119 2.27 -5.71 6.65
C SER A 119 1.13 -6.59 6.13
N ASP A 120 1.00 -6.75 4.82
CA ASP A 120 0.01 -7.62 4.18
C ASP A 120 0.37 -9.12 4.27
N ALA A 121 1.66 -9.47 4.40
CA ALA A 121 2.09 -10.86 4.61
C ALA A 121 1.91 -11.33 6.06
N LEU A 122 2.02 -10.43 7.04
CA LEU A 122 2.03 -10.79 8.46
C LEU A 122 0.81 -11.64 8.85
N ALA A 123 -0.39 -11.29 8.40
CA ALA A 123 -1.62 -12.00 8.75
C ALA A 123 -1.61 -13.46 8.26
N ALA A 124 -1.17 -13.69 7.01
CA ALA A 124 -1.10 -15.05 6.44
C ALA A 124 -0.06 -15.93 7.15
N TRP A 125 1.13 -15.36 7.43
CA TRP A 125 2.18 -16.10 8.17
C TRP A 125 1.80 -16.35 9.63
N MET A 126 1.12 -15.40 10.30
CA MET A 126 0.60 -15.62 11.64
C MET A 126 -0.45 -16.73 11.66
N ALA A 127 -1.39 -16.73 10.72
CA ALA A 127 -2.40 -17.78 10.63
C ALA A 127 -1.79 -19.17 10.38
N ALA A 128 -0.70 -19.23 9.59
CA ALA A 128 -0.03 -20.51 9.29
C ALA A 128 0.84 -21.04 10.43
N LEU A 129 1.57 -20.17 11.15
CA LEU A 129 2.55 -20.58 12.17
C LEU A 129 2.07 -20.42 13.61
N LEU A 130 1.05 -19.59 13.84
CA LEU A 130 0.44 -19.29 15.14
C LEU A 130 -1.09 -19.41 15.03
N PRO A 131 -1.63 -20.58 14.68
CA PRO A 131 -3.05 -20.73 14.41
C PRO A 131 -3.89 -20.30 15.61
N ALA A 132 -4.91 -19.49 15.33
CA ALA A 132 -5.85 -19.05 16.34
C ALA A 132 -6.94 -20.12 16.52
N GLU A 133 -6.99 -20.75 17.69
CA GLU A 133 -8.06 -21.70 18.06
C GLU A 133 -9.34 -20.94 18.50
N ILE A 134 -9.68 -19.86 17.78
CA ILE A 134 -10.87 -19.06 18.07
C ILE A 134 -12.02 -19.61 17.24
N ARG A 135 -12.95 -20.30 17.90
CA ARG A 135 -14.12 -20.88 17.22
C ARG A 135 -15.22 -19.85 17.06
N PRO A 136 -15.83 -19.75 15.86
CA PRO A 136 -16.99 -18.89 15.67
C PRO A 136 -18.19 -19.43 16.47
N LEU A 137 -19.14 -18.54 16.76
CA LEU A 137 -20.42 -18.94 17.36
C LEU A 137 -21.21 -19.80 16.36
N PRO A 138 -21.88 -20.87 16.82
CA PRO A 138 -22.77 -21.65 15.99
C PRO A 138 -23.98 -20.81 15.55
N GLY A 139 -24.51 -21.02 14.33
CA GLY A 139 -25.69 -20.34 13.82
C GLY A 139 -25.43 -19.10 12.92
N GLY A 140 -24.16 -18.82 12.64
CA GLY A 140 -23.76 -17.82 11.63
C GLY A 140 -24.19 -16.39 11.96
N ARG A 141 -24.70 -15.64 10.97
CA ARG A 141 -25.05 -14.20 11.10
C ARG A 141 -26.09 -13.92 12.20
N ARG A 142 -26.96 -14.86 12.53
CA ARG A 142 -28.07 -14.67 13.49
C ARG A 142 -27.69 -15.03 14.92
N SER A 143 -26.47 -15.49 15.18
CA SER A 143 -26.03 -15.95 16.50
C SER A 143 -25.89 -14.85 17.55
N ALA A 144 -25.90 -13.60 17.15
CA ALA A 144 -25.78 -12.49 18.09
C ALA A 144 -26.57 -11.25 17.61
N ARG A 145 -26.91 -10.39 18.57
CA ARG A 145 -27.55 -9.12 18.29
C ARG A 145 -26.47 -8.03 18.10
N PRO A 146 -26.45 -7.32 16.95
CA PRO A 146 -25.56 -6.19 16.75
C PRO A 146 -25.83 -5.08 17.77
N LEU A 147 -24.75 -4.38 18.17
CA LEU A 147 -24.83 -3.20 19.03
C LEU A 147 -24.78 -1.89 18.24
N GLN A 148 -24.24 -1.93 17.01
CA GLN A 148 -24.12 -0.75 16.15
C GLN A 148 -25.16 -0.83 15.02
N ASP A 149 -25.63 0.35 14.62
CA ASP A 149 -26.41 0.51 13.41
C ASP A 149 -25.57 0.26 12.15
N TYR A 150 -26.25 0.21 11.01
CA TYR A 150 -25.60 0.03 9.72
C TYR A 150 -24.66 1.21 9.43
N THR A 151 -23.41 0.90 9.10
CA THR A 151 -22.41 1.84 8.58
C THR A 151 -22.04 1.44 7.17
N GLU A 152 -22.02 2.39 6.24
CA GLU A 152 -21.57 2.14 4.86
C GLU A 152 -20.10 1.72 4.86
N PRO A 153 -19.70 0.70 4.06
CA PRO A 153 -18.29 0.33 3.90
C PRO A 153 -17.44 1.49 3.41
N PHE A 154 -16.17 1.53 3.82
CA PHE A 154 -15.29 2.66 3.54
C PHE A 154 -15.13 2.95 2.04
N GLY A 155 -15.16 1.94 1.19
CA GLY A 155 -15.14 2.14 -0.27
C GLY A 155 -16.32 3.00 -0.75
N MET A 156 -17.52 2.78 -0.21
CA MET A 156 -18.68 3.59 -0.54
C MET A 156 -18.53 5.02 -0.03
N GLN A 157 -18.07 5.18 1.19
CA GLN A 157 -17.80 6.50 1.77
C GLN A 157 -16.74 7.26 0.96
N LEU A 158 -15.67 6.57 0.53
CA LEU A 158 -14.62 7.13 -0.33
C LEU A 158 -15.19 7.56 -1.69
N MET A 159 -16.05 6.74 -2.32
CA MET A 159 -16.71 7.11 -3.57
C MET A 159 -17.53 8.40 -3.43
N GLN A 160 -18.30 8.52 -2.36
CA GLN A 160 -19.12 9.71 -2.08
C GLN A 160 -18.25 10.95 -1.81
N LEU A 161 -17.16 10.79 -1.07
CA LEU A 161 -16.16 11.85 -0.86
C LEU A 161 -15.59 12.33 -2.21
N LEU A 162 -15.17 11.40 -3.06
CA LEU A 162 -14.60 11.70 -4.37
C LEU A 162 -15.65 12.36 -5.29
N ALA A 163 -16.89 11.89 -5.28
CA ALA A 163 -17.99 12.51 -6.02
C ALA A 163 -18.23 13.96 -5.57
N GLU A 164 -18.18 14.24 -4.26
CA GLU A 164 -18.33 15.61 -3.75
C GLU A 164 -17.16 16.50 -4.18
N LEU A 165 -15.93 15.99 -4.18
CA LEU A 165 -14.77 16.69 -4.72
C LEU A 165 -14.93 16.96 -6.23
N GLY A 166 -15.45 16.00 -6.99
CA GLY A 166 -15.74 16.15 -8.41
C GLY A 166 -16.78 17.23 -8.69
N LYS A 167 -17.88 17.25 -7.93
CA LYS A 167 -18.95 18.27 -8.04
C LYS A 167 -18.44 19.69 -7.83
N ARG A 168 -17.50 19.89 -6.90
CA ARG A 168 -16.98 21.22 -6.51
C ARG A 168 -15.71 21.62 -7.23
N GLY A 169 -15.07 20.68 -7.89
CA GLY A 169 -13.75 20.86 -8.49
C GLY A 169 -12.60 20.82 -7.46
N LEU A 170 -11.43 20.43 -7.93
CA LEU A 170 -10.20 20.32 -7.14
C LEU A 170 -9.38 21.64 -7.17
N ALA A 171 -10.05 22.78 -7.06
CA ALA A 171 -9.36 24.07 -7.06
C ALA A 171 -8.40 24.17 -5.86
N PRO A 172 -7.10 24.48 -6.07
CA PRO A 172 -6.15 24.64 -4.99
C PRO A 172 -6.49 25.87 -4.15
N SER A 173 -6.21 25.78 -2.84
CA SER A 173 -6.21 26.96 -1.98
C SER A 173 -4.95 27.80 -2.25
N GLY A 174 -4.96 29.10 -1.93
CA GLY A 174 -3.79 29.97 -2.10
C GLY A 174 -2.54 29.56 -1.28
N THR A 175 -2.69 28.59 -0.36
CA THR A 175 -1.61 28.03 0.46
C THR A 175 -1.25 26.57 0.12
N GLY A 176 -1.75 26.06 -1.01
CA GLY A 176 -1.71 24.64 -1.39
C GLY A 176 -2.79 23.82 -0.66
N GLY A 177 -3.15 22.65 -1.21
CA GLY A 177 -4.24 21.82 -0.71
C GLY A 177 -5.60 22.21 -1.31
N ILE A 178 -6.67 21.61 -0.79
CA ILE A 178 -8.05 21.80 -1.28
C ILE A 178 -8.68 22.99 -0.54
N GLN A 179 -9.54 23.76 -1.22
CA GLN A 179 -10.26 24.87 -0.60
C GLN A 179 -11.09 24.40 0.62
N SER A 180 -11.04 25.13 1.73
CA SER A 180 -11.63 24.74 3.01
C SER A 180 -13.12 24.38 2.92
N ARG A 181 -13.91 25.08 2.08
CA ARG A 181 -15.33 24.75 1.89
C ARG A 181 -15.54 23.42 1.16
N THR A 182 -14.71 23.14 0.15
CA THR A 182 -14.71 21.87 -0.59
C THR A 182 -14.27 20.74 0.33
N ALA A 183 -13.19 20.95 1.10
CA ALA A 183 -12.67 20.02 2.08
C ALA A 183 -13.71 19.63 3.13
N ALA A 184 -14.39 20.61 3.73
CA ALA A 184 -15.45 20.37 4.73
C ALA A 184 -16.66 19.63 4.15
N ALA A 185 -17.07 19.96 2.92
CA ALA A 185 -18.18 19.29 2.26
C ALA A 185 -17.85 17.84 1.89
N ALA A 186 -16.60 17.58 1.47
CA ALA A 186 -16.13 16.23 1.17
C ALA A 186 -16.00 15.39 2.46
N ALA A 187 -15.43 15.96 3.53
CA ALA A 187 -15.35 15.30 4.83
C ALA A 187 -16.72 14.92 5.39
N ALA A 188 -17.75 15.76 5.20
CA ALA A 188 -19.12 15.50 5.61
C ALA A 188 -19.78 14.29 4.90
N ARG A 189 -19.14 13.72 3.86
CA ARG A 189 -19.61 12.49 3.20
C ARG A 189 -19.13 11.22 3.90
N LEU A 190 -18.15 11.34 4.81
CA LEU A 190 -17.69 10.21 5.62
C LEU A 190 -18.65 10.01 6.81
N SER A 191 -18.96 8.76 7.11
CA SER A 191 -19.87 8.39 8.20
C SER A 191 -19.19 8.40 9.57
N PHE A 192 -17.86 8.52 9.62
CA PHE A 192 -17.08 8.52 10.85
C PHE A 192 -16.43 9.88 11.11
N GLY A 193 -16.40 10.25 12.38
CA GLY A 193 -15.76 11.49 12.81
C GLY A 193 -14.28 11.32 13.17
N PRO A 194 -13.57 12.43 13.47
CA PRO A 194 -12.15 12.41 13.82
C PRO A 194 -11.85 11.60 15.09
N GLU A 195 -12.85 11.38 15.97
CA GLU A 195 -12.71 10.58 17.18
C GLU A 195 -12.32 9.13 16.88
N ALA A 196 -12.79 8.54 15.79
CA ALA A 196 -12.43 7.19 15.35
C ALA A 196 -10.94 7.06 14.97
N LEU A 197 -10.29 8.17 14.61
CA LEU A 197 -8.89 8.24 14.22
C LEU A 197 -7.97 8.80 15.30
N ARG A 198 -8.53 9.28 16.42
CA ARG A 198 -7.75 9.84 17.56
C ARG A 198 -6.63 8.92 18.06
N PRO A 199 -6.80 7.58 18.17
CA PRO A 199 -5.72 6.69 18.61
C PRO A 199 -4.49 6.70 17.71
N TYR A 200 -4.60 7.23 16.48
CA TYR A 200 -3.60 7.27 15.43
C TYR A 200 -3.12 8.69 15.10
N GLU A 201 -3.38 9.69 15.95
CA GLU A 201 -3.03 11.11 15.68
C GLU A 201 -1.58 11.30 15.23
N ALA A 202 -0.64 10.53 15.81
CA ALA A 202 0.77 10.59 15.44
C ALA A 202 1.07 10.15 13.99
N ARG A 203 0.10 9.57 13.29
CA ARG A 203 0.21 9.13 11.88
C ARG A 203 -0.19 10.21 10.89
N PHE A 204 -0.96 11.19 11.35
CA PHE A 204 -1.40 12.30 10.53
C PHE A 204 -0.35 13.42 10.54
N ALA A 205 -0.34 14.22 9.48
CA ALA A 205 0.64 15.30 9.35
C ALA A 205 0.46 16.33 10.48
N PRO A 206 1.48 16.62 11.30
CA PRO A 206 1.38 17.62 12.34
C PRO A 206 1.12 18.99 11.71
N GLY A 207 0.08 19.69 12.18
CA GLY A 207 -0.31 21.01 11.67
C GLY A 207 -1.01 21.01 10.31
N GLY A 208 -1.49 19.85 9.86
CA GLY A 208 -2.41 19.77 8.70
C GLY A 208 -3.66 20.61 8.97
N LYS A 209 -4.12 21.36 7.96
CA LYS A 209 -5.37 22.15 8.04
C LYS A 209 -6.60 21.28 7.84
N GLU A 210 -6.43 20.13 7.19
CA GLU A 210 -7.49 19.18 6.90
C GLU A 210 -7.71 18.24 8.08
N GLU A 211 -8.96 17.89 8.32
CA GLU A 211 -9.33 16.92 9.33
C GLU A 211 -8.73 15.52 9.03
N PRO A 212 -8.37 14.73 10.06
CA PRO A 212 -7.81 13.39 9.89
C PRO A 212 -8.66 12.46 9.01
N THR A 213 -9.98 12.59 9.06
CA THR A 213 -10.91 11.82 8.23
C THR A 213 -10.74 12.09 6.74
N LEU A 214 -10.66 13.37 6.36
CA LEU A 214 -10.40 13.77 4.98
C LEU A 214 -8.98 13.34 4.53
N GLN A 215 -7.99 13.50 5.41
CA GLN A 215 -6.62 13.05 5.12
C GLN A 215 -6.58 11.55 4.81
N LEU A 216 -7.30 10.72 5.56
CA LEU A 216 -7.41 9.28 5.30
C LEU A 216 -8.05 9.00 3.93
N GLY A 217 -9.17 9.67 3.62
CA GLY A 217 -9.84 9.51 2.33
C GLY A 217 -8.98 9.92 1.13
N LEU A 218 -8.32 11.08 1.21
CA LEU A 218 -7.39 11.55 0.17
C LEU A 218 -6.17 10.63 0.02
N ALA A 219 -5.63 10.15 1.15
CA ALA A 219 -4.53 9.19 1.13
C ALA A 219 -4.92 7.88 0.44
N ALA A 220 -6.13 7.39 0.69
CA ALA A 220 -6.66 6.21 0.01
C ALA A 220 -6.83 6.46 -1.49
N ALA A 221 -7.36 7.62 -1.90
CA ALA A 221 -7.52 7.99 -3.30
C ALA A 221 -6.17 8.05 -4.06
N VAL A 222 -5.14 8.63 -3.44
CA VAL A 222 -3.78 8.67 -4.02
C VAL A 222 -3.16 7.27 -4.06
N HIS A 223 -3.32 6.47 -3.00
CA HIS A 223 -2.82 5.08 -2.97
C HIS A 223 -3.42 4.23 -4.11
N LEU A 224 -4.71 4.38 -4.37
CA LEU A 224 -5.41 3.72 -5.46
C LEU A 224 -5.09 4.34 -6.84
N GLY A 225 -4.35 5.44 -6.89
CA GLY A 225 -4.02 6.16 -8.12
C GLY A 225 -5.20 6.89 -8.75
N LEU A 226 -6.26 7.18 -8.01
CA LEU A 226 -7.45 7.90 -8.49
C LEU A 226 -7.21 9.41 -8.61
N LEU A 227 -6.34 9.91 -7.75
CA LEU A 227 -5.86 11.29 -7.74
C LEU A 227 -4.34 11.31 -7.93
N ASP A 228 -3.88 12.26 -8.69
CA ASP A 228 -2.47 12.56 -8.90
C ASP A 228 -2.25 14.06 -8.74
N GLU A 229 -1.02 14.50 -8.70
CA GLU A 229 -0.66 15.92 -8.72
C GLU A 229 0.01 16.22 -10.05
N SER A 230 -0.71 16.93 -10.91
CA SER A 230 -0.18 17.46 -12.17
C SER A 230 0.16 18.93 -11.98
N ASP A 231 1.40 19.30 -12.21
CA ASP A 231 1.89 20.68 -12.09
C ASP A 231 1.63 21.34 -10.72
N GLY A 232 1.72 20.56 -9.65
CA GLY A 232 1.46 21.03 -8.28
C GLY A 232 -0.03 21.20 -7.93
N ARG A 233 -0.94 20.62 -8.73
CA ARG A 233 -2.38 20.66 -8.52
C ARG A 233 -2.96 19.25 -8.51
N PRO A 234 -3.89 18.95 -7.59
CA PRO A 234 -4.57 17.66 -7.61
C PRO A 234 -5.37 17.50 -8.91
N ALA A 235 -5.20 16.35 -9.56
CA ALA A 235 -5.83 16.03 -10.83
C ALA A 235 -6.45 14.63 -10.81
N TRP A 236 -7.55 14.46 -11.54
CA TRP A 236 -8.20 13.16 -11.70
C TRP A 236 -7.46 12.25 -12.68
N ARG A 237 -7.36 10.98 -12.34
CA ARG A 237 -6.92 9.93 -13.26
C ARG A 237 -8.13 9.11 -13.70
N GLY A 238 -8.77 9.52 -14.78
CA GLY A 238 -10.04 8.95 -15.26
C GLY A 238 -10.00 7.46 -15.52
N GLU A 239 -8.93 6.94 -16.12
CA GLU A 239 -8.75 5.50 -16.37
C GLU A 239 -8.69 4.69 -15.05
N ALA A 240 -7.92 5.17 -14.08
CA ALA A 240 -7.82 4.52 -12.77
C ALA A 240 -9.16 4.56 -12.03
N LEU A 241 -9.87 5.68 -12.10
CA LEU A 241 -11.21 5.82 -11.52
C LEU A 241 -12.19 4.84 -12.16
N SER A 242 -12.24 4.76 -13.49
CA SER A 242 -13.10 3.85 -14.23
C SER A 242 -12.80 2.38 -13.88
N ALA A 243 -11.50 2.00 -13.81
CA ALA A 243 -11.07 0.67 -13.41
C ALA A 243 -11.47 0.34 -11.95
N TRP A 244 -11.33 1.31 -11.03
CA TRP A 244 -11.70 1.13 -9.63
C TRP A 244 -13.21 0.99 -9.44
N LEU A 245 -14.01 1.77 -10.15
CA LEU A 245 -15.48 1.66 -10.13
C LEU A 245 -15.96 0.33 -10.71
N ALA A 246 -15.25 -0.23 -11.69
CA ALA A 246 -15.57 -1.53 -12.28
C ALA A 246 -15.05 -2.74 -11.46
N MET A 247 -14.26 -2.49 -10.41
CA MET A 247 -13.68 -3.55 -9.57
C MET A 247 -14.76 -4.26 -8.76
N ASP A 248 -14.56 -5.56 -8.50
CA ASP A 248 -15.38 -6.33 -7.57
C ASP A 248 -15.42 -5.69 -6.17
N ALA A 249 -16.60 -5.67 -5.55
CA ALA A 249 -16.82 -5.01 -4.27
C ALA A 249 -15.93 -5.59 -3.15
N GLY A 250 -15.81 -6.91 -3.07
CA GLY A 250 -14.97 -7.56 -2.06
C GLY A 250 -13.50 -7.24 -2.25
N ARG A 251 -13.01 -7.25 -3.49
CA ARG A 251 -11.63 -6.89 -3.83
C ARG A 251 -11.36 -5.43 -3.48
N ARG A 252 -12.28 -4.53 -3.80
CA ARG A 252 -12.17 -3.10 -3.50
C ARG A 252 -12.02 -2.83 -2.01
N GLU A 253 -12.87 -3.45 -1.19
CA GLU A 253 -12.80 -3.30 0.27
C GLU A 253 -11.54 -3.94 0.85
N ARG A 254 -11.06 -5.08 0.31
CA ARG A 254 -9.79 -5.70 0.75
C ARG A 254 -8.56 -4.82 0.44
N GLU A 255 -8.51 -4.19 -0.74
CA GLU A 255 -7.41 -3.26 -1.08
C GLU A 255 -7.40 -2.05 -0.13
N LEU A 256 -8.57 -1.49 0.19
CA LEU A 256 -8.71 -0.41 1.16
C LEU A 256 -8.38 -0.86 2.58
N LEU A 257 -8.82 -2.04 3.00
CA LEU A 257 -8.49 -2.61 4.30
C LEU A 257 -6.97 -2.83 4.45
N ALA A 258 -6.32 -3.33 3.41
CA ALA A 258 -4.87 -3.51 3.41
C ALA A 258 -4.14 -2.16 3.56
N PHE A 259 -4.58 -1.14 2.83
CA PHE A 259 -4.06 0.22 2.93
C PHE A 259 -4.24 0.81 4.33
N VAL A 260 -5.47 0.79 4.87
CA VAL A 260 -5.77 1.35 6.20
C VAL A 260 -5.01 0.60 7.29
N THR A 261 -4.95 -0.73 7.19
CA THR A 261 -4.17 -1.55 8.13
C THR A 261 -2.69 -1.17 8.10
N ASP A 262 -2.11 -1.01 6.90
CA ASP A 262 -0.70 -0.61 6.76
C ASP A 262 -0.43 0.77 7.35
N ARG A 263 -1.31 1.73 7.12
CA ARG A 263 -1.09 3.13 7.54
C ARG A 263 -1.38 3.38 9.01
N LEU A 264 -2.37 2.72 9.60
CA LEU A 264 -2.80 2.96 10.97
C LEU A 264 -2.28 1.90 11.95
N ALA A 265 -2.49 0.62 11.66
CA ALA A 265 -2.24 -0.45 12.63
C ALA A 265 -0.85 -1.09 12.49
N ALA A 266 -0.40 -1.40 11.30
CA ALA A 266 0.82 -2.19 11.07
C ALA A 266 2.12 -1.48 11.48
N CYS A 267 2.09 -0.18 11.66
CA CYS A 267 3.22 0.63 12.12
C CYS A 267 3.14 0.98 13.61
N ASP A 268 2.29 0.28 14.37
CA ASP A 268 2.09 0.52 15.80
C ASP A 268 2.03 -0.82 16.56
N GLU A 269 2.91 -1.00 17.55
CA GLU A 269 2.98 -2.24 18.34
C GLU A 269 1.69 -2.56 19.10
N ARG A 270 0.88 -1.55 19.39
CA ARG A 270 -0.40 -1.71 20.09
C ARG A 270 -1.44 -2.42 19.24
N PHE A 271 -1.38 -2.26 17.91
CA PHE A 271 -2.45 -2.68 16.98
C PHE A 271 -2.03 -3.75 15.97
N MET A 272 -0.75 -3.82 15.57
CA MET A 272 -0.31 -4.63 14.43
C MET A 272 -0.68 -6.13 14.54
N HIS A 273 -0.49 -6.72 15.72
CA HIS A 273 -0.79 -8.14 15.93
C HIS A 273 -2.29 -8.42 15.98
N ALA A 274 -3.06 -7.52 16.60
CA ALA A 274 -4.51 -7.62 16.61
C ALA A 274 -5.09 -7.47 15.19
N ALA A 275 -4.56 -6.53 14.41
CA ALA A 275 -4.96 -6.35 13.02
C ALA A 275 -4.66 -7.60 12.17
N ALA A 276 -3.48 -8.20 12.35
CA ALA A 276 -3.09 -9.42 11.66
C ALA A 276 -3.95 -10.63 12.08
N LEU A 277 -4.20 -10.80 13.39
CA LEU A 277 -5.06 -11.87 13.91
C LEU A 277 -6.49 -11.76 13.37
N LEU A 278 -7.09 -10.58 13.48
CA LEU A 278 -8.47 -10.35 13.02
C LEU A 278 -8.60 -10.59 11.52
N ARG A 279 -7.61 -10.17 10.72
CA ARG A 279 -7.60 -10.40 9.27
C ARG A 279 -7.56 -11.90 8.90
N GLY A 280 -7.08 -12.74 9.79
CA GLY A 280 -7.10 -14.21 9.63
C GLY A 280 -8.47 -14.85 9.90
N LEU A 281 -9.42 -14.13 10.51
CA LEU A 281 -10.75 -14.64 10.82
C LEU A 281 -11.65 -14.60 9.57
N GLU A 282 -12.64 -15.50 9.55
CA GLU A 282 -13.61 -15.63 8.47
C GLU A 282 -14.64 -14.50 8.50
N GLY A 283 -15.05 -14.03 7.32
CA GLY A 283 -16.08 -13.02 7.16
C GLY A 283 -17.46 -13.48 7.57
N GLU A 284 -18.31 -12.55 7.98
CA GLU A 284 -19.74 -12.72 8.24
C GLU A 284 -20.15 -13.68 9.37
N VAL A 285 -19.20 -14.18 10.15
CA VAL A 285 -19.46 -15.01 11.34
C VAL A 285 -19.04 -14.29 12.62
N TRP A 286 -19.73 -14.61 13.73
CA TRP A 286 -19.47 -14.02 15.03
C TRP A 286 -18.40 -14.78 15.81
N TYR A 287 -17.45 -14.04 16.37
CA TYR A 287 -16.39 -14.58 17.21
C TYR A 287 -16.45 -14.00 18.63
N PRO A 288 -16.27 -14.86 19.68
CA PRO A 288 -16.22 -14.39 21.05
C PRO A 288 -15.00 -13.50 21.31
N ALA A 289 -15.22 -12.32 21.86
CA ALA A 289 -14.15 -11.40 22.23
C ALA A 289 -13.16 -12.01 23.25
N ALA A 290 -13.66 -12.87 24.13
CA ALA A 290 -12.83 -13.59 25.10
C ALA A 290 -11.79 -14.50 24.43
N GLY A 291 -12.10 -15.14 23.29
CA GLY A 291 -11.16 -15.95 22.54
C GLY A 291 -10.02 -15.13 21.93
N ILE A 292 -10.35 -13.95 21.40
CA ILE A 292 -9.37 -12.99 20.85
C ILE A 292 -8.46 -12.49 21.98
N ASP A 293 -9.04 -12.08 23.12
CA ASP A 293 -8.28 -11.66 24.31
C ASP A 293 -7.31 -12.74 24.79
N ALA A 294 -7.77 -13.99 24.90
CA ALA A 294 -6.97 -15.10 25.38
C ALA A 294 -5.79 -15.37 24.45
N TRP A 295 -6.02 -15.37 23.15
CA TRP A 295 -4.97 -15.57 22.15
C TRP A 295 -3.91 -14.47 22.20
N LEU A 296 -4.34 -13.19 22.19
CA LEU A 296 -3.43 -12.05 22.24
C LEU A 296 -2.59 -12.04 23.54
N ARG A 297 -3.21 -12.28 24.71
CA ARG A 297 -2.48 -12.36 25.98
C ARG A 297 -1.44 -13.47 26.00
N ARG A 298 -1.74 -14.58 25.37
CA ARG A 298 -0.83 -15.74 25.31
C ARG A 298 0.40 -15.45 24.44
N HIS A 299 0.21 -14.82 23.26
CA HIS A 299 1.26 -14.69 22.26
C HIS A 299 1.89 -13.30 22.20
N VAL A 300 1.09 -12.25 22.39
CA VAL A 300 1.50 -10.84 22.23
C VAL A 300 0.82 -9.93 23.26
N PRO A 301 1.21 -10.04 24.55
CA PRO A 301 0.53 -9.35 25.66
C PRO A 301 0.38 -7.82 25.45
N ALA A 302 1.35 -7.18 24.81
CA ALA A 302 1.31 -5.73 24.51
C ALA A 302 0.11 -5.35 23.61
N GLY A 303 -0.23 -6.20 22.62
CA GLY A 303 -1.38 -5.99 21.75
C GLY A 303 -2.75 -6.26 22.41
N ALA A 304 -2.76 -7.03 23.50
CA ALA A 304 -4.01 -7.47 24.15
C ALA A 304 -4.81 -6.31 24.78
N ALA A 305 -4.16 -5.19 25.12
CA ALA A 305 -4.82 -4.08 25.78
C ALA A 305 -5.62 -3.16 24.81
N HIS A 306 -5.28 -3.17 23.52
CA HIS A 306 -5.73 -2.13 22.59
C HIS A 306 -6.53 -2.67 21.39
N TRP A 307 -6.69 -3.97 21.21
CA TRP A 307 -7.33 -4.55 20.03
C TRP A 307 -8.80 -4.10 19.85
N ARG A 308 -9.53 -3.79 20.92
CA ARG A 308 -10.91 -3.30 20.85
C ARG A 308 -10.98 -1.92 20.18
N VAL A 309 -10.01 -1.08 20.42
CA VAL A 309 -9.89 0.23 19.77
C VAL A 309 -9.74 0.05 18.25
N TRP A 310 -8.96 -0.97 17.82
CA TRP A 310 -8.86 -1.29 16.40
C TRP A 310 -10.19 -1.80 15.83
N VAL A 311 -10.94 -2.64 16.56
CA VAL A 311 -12.29 -3.09 16.16
C VAL A 311 -13.25 -1.90 16.03
N GLU A 312 -13.22 -0.95 16.97
CA GLU A 312 -14.04 0.27 16.92
C GLU A 312 -13.72 1.10 15.68
N THR A 313 -12.44 1.23 15.32
CA THR A 313 -12.03 1.90 14.08
C THR A 313 -12.53 1.17 12.85
N LEU A 314 -12.40 -0.16 12.78
CA LEU A 314 -12.93 -0.96 11.68
C LEU A 314 -14.46 -0.91 11.58
N ALA A 315 -15.15 -0.80 12.72
CA ALA A 315 -16.59 -0.62 12.77
C ALA A 315 -17.03 0.76 12.25
N ALA A 316 -16.31 1.81 12.59
CA ALA A 316 -16.54 3.16 12.06
C ALA A 316 -16.33 3.22 10.54
N LEU A 317 -15.39 2.42 10.01
CA LEU A 317 -15.16 2.25 8.57
C LEU A 317 -16.15 1.27 7.89
N GLY A 318 -17.12 0.72 8.63
CA GLY A 318 -18.15 -0.17 8.10
C GLY A 318 -17.64 -1.58 7.74
N TRP A 319 -16.50 -2.01 8.26
CA TRP A 319 -15.94 -3.33 7.99
C TRP A 319 -16.17 -4.35 9.07
N MET A 320 -16.33 -3.92 10.32
CA MET A 320 -16.62 -4.81 11.44
C MET A 320 -17.88 -4.37 12.20
N GLN A 321 -18.39 -5.27 13.01
CA GLN A 321 -19.50 -5.03 13.89
C GLN A 321 -19.26 -5.70 15.23
N THR A 322 -19.63 -5.04 16.32
CA THR A 322 -19.71 -5.63 17.65
C THR A 322 -21.13 -6.05 17.96
N GLY A 323 -21.29 -7.05 18.80
CA GLY A 323 -22.59 -7.57 19.19
C GLY A 323 -22.56 -8.23 20.56
N VAL A 324 -23.72 -8.73 20.95
CA VAL A 324 -23.92 -9.49 22.18
C VAL A 324 -24.54 -10.83 21.82
N SER A 325 -23.92 -11.92 22.30
CA SER A 325 -24.44 -13.28 22.14
C SER A 325 -25.72 -13.48 23.00
N PRO A 326 -26.48 -14.56 22.80
CA PRO A 326 -27.61 -14.91 23.66
C PRO A 326 -27.22 -15.07 25.13
N GLU A 327 -26.00 -15.45 25.40
CA GLU A 327 -25.44 -15.64 26.74
C GLU A 327 -24.94 -14.32 27.37
N GLY A 328 -25.01 -13.21 26.65
CA GLY A 328 -24.59 -11.88 27.12
C GLY A 328 -23.10 -11.57 26.88
N GLU A 329 -22.39 -12.41 26.14
CA GLU A 329 -20.96 -12.19 25.85
C GLU A 329 -20.77 -11.20 24.71
N THR A 330 -19.72 -10.37 24.80
CA THR A 330 -19.29 -9.49 23.71
C THR A 330 -18.71 -10.34 22.58
N VAL A 331 -19.17 -10.06 21.36
CA VAL A 331 -18.73 -10.75 20.13
C VAL A 331 -18.43 -9.74 19.04
N VAL A 332 -17.62 -10.14 18.07
CA VAL A 332 -17.25 -9.32 16.92
C VAL A 332 -17.40 -10.12 15.63
N ARG A 333 -17.72 -9.45 14.54
CA ARG A 333 -17.73 -10.06 13.21
C ARG A 333 -17.22 -9.11 12.13
N TRP A 334 -16.68 -9.67 11.07
CA TRP A 334 -16.46 -8.95 9.83
C TRP A 334 -17.77 -8.82 9.04
N LEU A 335 -17.97 -7.67 8.42
CA LEU A 335 -19.03 -7.43 7.46
C LEU A 335 -18.58 -7.66 6.00
N ILE A 336 -17.29 -7.87 5.81
CA ILE A 336 -16.63 -8.20 4.55
C ILE A 336 -15.81 -9.48 4.74
N GLU A 337 -15.38 -10.11 3.65
CA GLU A 337 -14.37 -11.18 3.72
C GLU A 337 -12.98 -10.56 3.67
N PRO A 338 -12.22 -10.56 4.80
CA PRO A 338 -10.93 -9.88 4.88
C PRO A 338 -9.76 -10.67 4.27
N ARG A 339 -9.94 -12.00 4.04
CA ARG A 339 -8.90 -12.91 3.55
C ARG A 339 -8.79 -12.84 2.03
N GLU A 340 -7.57 -12.87 1.52
CA GLU A 340 -7.32 -13.04 0.09
C GLU A 340 -7.59 -14.48 -0.34
N GLY A 341 -8.10 -14.69 -1.55
CA GLY A 341 -8.36 -16.02 -2.10
C GLY A 341 -9.60 -16.74 -1.56
N ALA A 342 -10.27 -16.26 -0.51
CA ALA A 342 -11.51 -16.83 -0.03
C ALA A 342 -12.67 -16.38 -0.95
N GLY A 343 -13.00 -17.24 -1.89
CA GLY A 343 -14.30 -17.32 -2.55
C GLY A 343 -14.87 -16.03 -3.12
N SER A 344 -14.22 -15.44 -4.10
CA SER A 344 -14.95 -14.90 -5.22
C SER A 344 -14.60 -15.73 -6.44
N ASP A 345 -15.04 -16.97 -6.47
CA ASP A 345 -15.26 -17.60 -7.77
C ASP A 345 -16.13 -16.64 -8.57
N GLY A 346 -15.54 -16.12 -9.65
CA GLY A 346 -16.11 -15.29 -10.68
C GLY A 346 -17.61 -15.39 -10.95
N GLY A 347 -18.39 -15.12 -9.93
CA GLY A 347 -19.72 -14.62 -10.17
C GLY A 347 -19.50 -13.32 -10.91
N LEU A 348 -19.66 -13.33 -12.26
CA LEU A 348 -20.08 -12.14 -12.97
C LEU A 348 -20.89 -11.31 -11.99
N CYS A 349 -20.51 -10.05 -11.78
CA CYS A 349 -21.28 -9.12 -10.97
C CYS A 349 -22.74 -9.43 -11.24
N ALA A 350 -23.40 -10.10 -10.32
CA ALA A 350 -24.83 -10.31 -10.47
C ALA A 350 -25.37 -8.91 -10.69
N ALA A 351 -26.07 -8.68 -11.79
CA ALA A 351 -26.55 -7.35 -12.15
C ALA A 351 -27.14 -6.78 -10.89
N GLY A 352 -26.51 -5.71 -10.35
CA GLY A 352 -26.91 -5.17 -9.04
C GLY A 352 -28.38 -4.86 -9.04
N ALA A 353 -28.99 -4.84 -7.88
CA ALA A 353 -30.43 -4.52 -7.81
C ALA A 353 -30.67 -3.15 -8.45
N PRO A 354 -31.73 -2.99 -9.25
CA PRO A 354 -32.04 -1.73 -9.91
C PRO A 354 -32.52 -0.69 -8.89
N ILE A 355 -32.34 0.59 -9.20
CA ILE A 355 -32.95 1.68 -8.44
C ILE A 355 -34.47 1.60 -8.51
N ARG A 356 -35.12 2.20 -7.53
CA ARG A 356 -36.56 2.34 -7.54
C ARG A 356 -36.95 3.81 -7.52
N PHE A 357 -37.85 4.19 -8.43
CA PHE A 357 -38.44 5.52 -8.43
C PHE A 357 -39.43 5.64 -7.29
N MET A 358 -39.38 6.75 -6.58
CA MET A 358 -40.26 7.12 -5.48
C MET A 358 -40.98 8.43 -5.84
N PRO A 359 -42.11 8.75 -5.22
CA PRO A 359 -42.79 10.01 -5.47
C PRO A 359 -41.90 11.23 -5.20
N GLY A 360 -42.11 12.33 -5.95
CA GLY A 360 -41.41 13.59 -5.70
C GLY A 360 -39.95 13.63 -6.22
N ALA A 361 -39.68 12.96 -7.32
CA ALA A 361 -38.36 12.85 -7.94
C ALA A 361 -37.27 12.24 -7.02
N GLU A 362 -37.72 11.33 -6.14
CA GLU A 362 -36.85 10.58 -5.25
C GLU A 362 -36.48 9.22 -5.84
N LEU A 363 -35.27 8.75 -5.47
CA LEU A 363 -34.72 7.45 -5.86
C LEU A 363 -34.35 6.66 -4.62
N ALA A 364 -34.71 5.39 -4.56
CA ALA A 364 -34.17 4.43 -3.62
C ALA A 364 -33.07 3.64 -4.33
N VAL A 365 -31.83 3.87 -3.92
CA VAL A 365 -30.61 3.33 -4.55
C VAL A 365 -30.08 2.20 -3.68
N PRO A 366 -30.03 0.95 -4.20
CA PRO A 366 -29.53 -0.19 -3.45
C PRO A 366 -28.01 -0.16 -3.31
N PRO A 367 -27.42 -0.84 -2.29
CA PRO A 367 -26.00 -0.82 -2.02
C PRO A 367 -25.16 -1.55 -3.09
N ASP A 368 -25.77 -2.47 -3.81
CA ASP A 368 -25.17 -3.33 -4.83
C ASP A 368 -25.38 -2.81 -6.28
N LEU A 369 -25.95 -1.60 -6.45
CA LEU A 369 -26.02 -0.97 -7.77
C LEU A 369 -24.62 -0.88 -8.39
N ASP A 370 -24.52 -1.08 -9.71
CA ASP A 370 -23.25 -0.87 -10.44
C ASP A 370 -22.65 0.50 -10.07
N TRP A 371 -21.38 0.49 -9.67
CA TRP A 371 -20.74 1.69 -9.13
C TRP A 371 -20.48 2.77 -10.17
N ARG A 372 -20.42 2.43 -11.45
CA ARG A 372 -20.33 3.42 -12.54
C ARG A 372 -21.64 4.17 -12.69
N LEU A 373 -22.76 3.45 -12.60
CA LEU A 373 -24.08 4.09 -12.60
C LEU A 373 -24.28 4.94 -11.34
N ARG A 374 -23.85 4.41 -10.18
CA ARG A 374 -23.92 5.15 -8.92
C ARG A 374 -23.07 6.41 -8.93
N TRP A 375 -21.88 6.37 -9.53
CA TRP A 375 -21.02 7.54 -9.70
C TRP A 375 -21.70 8.66 -10.49
N GLU A 376 -22.33 8.32 -11.61
CA GLU A 376 -23.07 9.28 -12.42
C GLU A 376 -24.34 9.80 -11.68
N LEU A 377 -25.04 8.92 -10.94
CA LEU A 377 -26.17 9.33 -10.08
C LEU A 377 -25.75 10.29 -8.98
N GLU A 378 -24.54 10.17 -8.42
CA GLU A 378 -24.03 11.13 -7.44
C GLU A 378 -23.91 12.55 -8.03
N LEU A 379 -23.62 12.71 -9.33
CA LEU A 379 -23.65 14.01 -10.00
C LEU A 379 -25.09 14.54 -10.19
N LEU A 380 -26.01 13.66 -10.62
CA LEU A 380 -27.37 14.01 -11.02
C LEU A 380 -28.31 14.24 -9.83
N ALA A 381 -28.10 13.59 -8.70
CA ALA A 381 -28.99 13.59 -7.54
C ALA A 381 -28.24 13.90 -6.23
N ASP A 382 -28.96 14.36 -5.24
CA ASP A 382 -28.43 14.66 -3.90
C ASP A 382 -28.94 13.62 -2.89
N LYS A 383 -28.02 13.05 -2.08
CA LYS A 383 -28.33 12.11 -1.00
C LYS A 383 -29.05 12.84 0.12
N PHE A 384 -30.21 12.35 0.53
CA PHE A 384 -30.98 12.89 1.65
C PHE A 384 -31.16 11.88 2.79
N GLN A 385 -31.11 10.58 2.52
CA GLN A 385 -31.26 9.54 3.52
C GLN A 385 -30.13 8.51 3.41
N PRO A 386 -29.26 8.39 4.44
CA PRO A 386 -28.30 7.30 4.52
C PRO A 386 -28.98 5.99 4.94
N GLY A 387 -28.40 4.87 4.57
CA GLY A 387 -28.90 3.56 4.97
C GLY A 387 -28.57 2.47 3.94
N PRO A 388 -28.97 1.21 4.21
CA PRO A 388 -28.79 0.13 3.25
C PRO A 388 -29.39 0.46 1.88
N MET A 389 -30.58 1.07 1.87
CA MET A 389 -31.17 1.73 0.69
C MET A 389 -30.91 3.23 0.81
N THR A 390 -30.07 3.75 -0.05
CA THR A 390 -29.74 5.18 -0.06
C THR A 390 -30.87 5.96 -0.72
N GLY A 391 -31.46 6.93 0.00
CA GLY A 391 -32.42 7.88 -0.58
C GLY A 391 -31.68 9.01 -1.30
N MET A 392 -31.95 9.18 -2.60
CA MET A 392 -31.44 10.28 -3.41
C MET A 392 -32.60 11.07 -4.01
N ARG A 393 -32.43 12.39 -4.21
CA ARG A 393 -33.45 13.27 -4.78
C ARG A 393 -32.86 14.08 -5.93
N LEU A 394 -33.59 14.10 -7.03
CA LEU A 394 -33.32 15.02 -8.13
C LEU A 394 -33.99 16.36 -7.85
N SER A 395 -33.37 17.43 -8.25
CA SER A 395 -33.86 18.79 -8.13
C SER A 395 -33.38 19.66 -9.29
N ALA A 396 -33.99 20.82 -9.49
CA ALA A 396 -33.51 21.77 -10.47
C ALA A 396 -32.05 22.15 -10.23
N ALA A 397 -31.61 22.27 -8.98
CA ALA A 397 -30.23 22.62 -8.64
C ALA A 397 -29.26 21.46 -8.99
N SER A 398 -29.63 20.21 -8.74
CA SER A 398 -28.78 19.07 -9.12
C SER A 398 -28.75 18.89 -10.64
N TYR A 399 -29.84 19.19 -11.33
CA TYR A 399 -29.88 19.17 -12.80
C TYR A 399 -29.02 20.30 -13.43
N VAL A 400 -29.03 21.52 -12.87
CA VAL A 400 -28.13 22.60 -13.31
C VAL A 400 -26.67 22.15 -13.18
N ARG A 401 -26.29 21.53 -12.07
CA ARG A 401 -24.96 20.96 -11.88
C ARG A 401 -24.60 19.87 -12.93
N TRP A 402 -25.59 19.03 -13.31
CA TRP A 402 -25.46 18.05 -14.38
C TRP A 402 -25.12 18.73 -15.73
N VAL A 403 -25.87 19.76 -16.09
CA VAL A 403 -25.65 20.54 -17.33
C VAL A 403 -24.32 21.32 -17.32
N GLU A 404 -23.93 21.89 -16.16
CA GLU A 404 -22.65 22.60 -16.00
C GLU A 404 -21.45 21.69 -16.21
N ASN A 405 -21.61 20.37 -16.05
CA ASN A 405 -20.61 19.36 -16.37
C ASN A 405 -20.71 18.84 -17.82
N GLY A 406 -21.44 19.54 -18.68
CA GLY A 406 -21.54 19.23 -20.11
C GLY A 406 -22.49 18.10 -20.46
N ARG A 407 -23.39 17.73 -19.56
CA ARG A 407 -24.34 16.64 -19.72
C ARG A 407 -25.70 17.13 -20.22
N THR A 408 -26.45 16.26 -20.91
CA THR A 408 -27.74 16.56 -21.51
C THR A 408 -28.91 15.92 -20.75
N ALA A 409 -30.15 16.30 -21.09
CA ALA A 409 -31.35 15.67 -20.54
C ALA A 409 -31.50 14.23 -21.03
N GLU A 410 -31.16 13.96 -22.29
CA GLU A 410 -31.16 12.61 -22.84
C GLU A 410 -30.24 11.66 -22.08
N GLU A 411 -29.02 12.14 -21.72
CA GLU A 411 -28.09 11.35 -20.92
C GLU A 411 -28.61 11.13 -19.49
N ALA A 412 -29.30 12.10 -18.89
CA ALA A 412 -29.92 11.92 -17.57
C ALA A 412 -31.03 10.87 -17.62
N LEU A 413 -31.93 10.93 -18.61
CA LEU A 413 -33.00 9.96 -18.80
C LEU A 413 -32.46 8.57 -19.09
N ALA A 414 -31.46 8.44 -19.97
CA ALA A 414 -30.81 7.17 -20.29
C ALA A 414 -30.08 6.56 -19.07
N LEU A 415 -29.45 7.39 -18.22
CA LEU A 415 -28.85 6.93 -16.97
C LEU A 415 -29.89 6.35 -16.03
N LEU A 416 -31.03 7.06 -15.84
CA LEU A 416 -32.10 6.62 -14.96
C LEU A 416 -32.76 5.33 -15.47
N GLU A 417 -32.99 5.21 -16.79
CA GLU A 417 -33.53 3.99 -17.41
C GLU A 417 -32.57 2.81 -17.24
N GLU A 418 -31.29 3.00 -17.50
CA GLU A 418 -30.26 1.96 -17.33
C GLU A 418 -30.17 1.51 -15.86
N ALA A 419 -30.17 2.47 -14.92
CA ALA A 419 -30.06 2.16 -13.50
C ALA A 419 -31.32 1.49 -12.92
N ALA A 420 -32.50 1.78 -13.47
CA ALA A 420 -33.79 1.21 -13.04
C ALA A 420 -34.16 -0.06 -13.81
N GLY A 421 -33.59 -0.29 -15.00
CA GLY A 421 -34.03 -1.34 -15.94
C GLY A 421 -35.41 -1.08 -16.54
N SER A 422 -35.94 0.13 -16.40
CA SER A 422 -37.23 0.57 -16.94
C SER A 422 -37.23 2.09 -17.13
N PRO A 423 -38.04 2.62 -18.09
CA PRO A 423 -38.08 4.06 -18.29
C PRO A 423 -38.56 4.80 -17.05
N PRO A 424 -38.08 6.03 -16.82
CA PRO A 424 -38.49 6.85 -15.70
C PRO A 424 -39.98 7.19 -15.81
N PRO A 425 -40.69 7.44 -14.67
CA PRO A 425 -42.08 7.90 -14.69
C PRO A 425 -42.23 9.22 -15.47
N ASP A 426 -43.38 9.35 -16.20
CA ASP A 426 -43.70 10.56 -17.00
C ASP A 426 -43.57 11.86 -16.22
N GLU A 427 -43.85 11.85 -14.93
CA GLU A 427 -43.75 13.02 -14.05
C GLU A 427 -42.29 13.45 -13.87
N LEU A 428 -41.38 12.47 -13.71
CA LEU A 428 -39.95 12.72 -13.57
C LEU A 428 -39.34 13.17 -14.92
N GLU A 429 -39.73 12.53 -16.01
CA GLU A 429 -39.29 12.96 -17.34
C GLU A 429 -39.72 14.40 -17.63
N ARG A 430 -40.99 14.75 -17.37
CA ARG A 430 -41.48 16.13 -17.52
C ARG A 430 -40.67 17.10 -16.66
N SER A 431 -40.41 16.75 -15.40
CA SER A 431 -39.60 17.59 -14.52
C SER A 431 -38.20 17.86 -15.06
N ILE A 432 -37.53 16.84 -15.60
CA ILE A 432 -36.22 16.97 -16.23
C ILE A 432 -36.29 17.88 -17.46
N ARG A 433 -37.28 17.71 -18.33
CA ARG A 433 -37.51 18.58 -19.51
C ARG A 433 -37.83 20.03 -19.12
N ASP A 434 -38.61 20.24 -18.07
CA ASP A 434 -38.90 21.58 -17.56
C ASP A 434 -37.64 22.25 -16.99
N TRP A 435 -36.79 21.49 -16.30
CA TRP A 435 -35.47 22.02 -15.86
C TRP A 435 -34.54 22.30 -17.02
N GLU A 436 -34.51 21.48 -18.06
CA GLU A 436 -33.77 21.72 -19.30
C GLU A 436 -34.23 23.05 -19.97
N ALA A 437 -35.53 23.29 -20.01
CA ALA A 437 -36.06 24.51 -20.62
C ALA A 437 -35.62 25.79 -19.88
N THR A 438 -35.21 25.67 -18.62
CA THR A 438 -34.82 26.83 -17.76
C THR A 438 -33.34 26.86 -17.43
N ALA A 439 -32.67 25.69 -17.36
CA ALA A 439 -31.27 25.60 -17.03
C ALA A 439 -30.37 26.09 -18.19
N GLY A 440 -29.31 26.78 -17.85
CA GLY A 440 -28.26 27.16 -18.81
C GLY A 440 -28.60 28.31 -19.77
N ARG A 441 -29.79 28.90 -19.67
CA ARG A 441 -30.16 30.05 -20.52
C ARG A 441 -29.44 31.35 -20.18
N ILE A 442 -28.92 31.46 -18.97
CA ILE A 442 -28.15 32.59 -18.49
C ILE A 442 -26.86 32.06 -17.89
N GLY A 443 -25.75 32.50 -18.40
CA GLY A 443 -24.41 32.13 -17.89
C GLY A 443 -23.53 33.35 -17.73
N PHE A 444 -22.59 33.29 -16.79
CA PHE A 444 -21.51 34.26 -16.71
C PHE A 444 -20.38 33.76 -17.60
N GLN A 445 -19.89 34.66 -18.48
CA GLN A 445 -18.74 34.36 -19.33
C GLN A 445 -17.64 35.34 -19.00
N GLU A 446 -16.44 34.85 -18.72
CA GLU A 446 -15.26 35.67 -18.62
C GLU A 446 -14.81 36.05 -20.02
N ALA A 447 -14.64 37.35 -20.26
CA ALA A 447 -14.25 37.87 -21.54
C ALA A 447 -13.09 38.86 -21.39
N LEU A 448 -12.09 38.72 -22.27
CA LEU A 448 -11.02 39.69 -22.35
C LEU A 448 -11.45 40.86 -23.25
N LEU A 449 -11.38 42.05 -22.70
CA LEU A 449 -11.71 43.28 -23.43
C LEU A 449 -10.45 44.05 -23.79
N LEU A 450 -10.34 44.43 -25.05
CA LEU A 450 -9.49 45.54 -25.46
C LEU A 450 -10.22 46.85 -25.21
N VAL A 451 -9.69 47.68 -24.32
CA VAL A 451 -10.29 48.95 -23.93
C VAL A 451 -9.57 50.09 -24.63
N CYS A 452 -10.31 50.93 -25.34
CA CYS A 452 -9.82 52.12 -25.96
C CYS A 452 -10.14 53.34 -25.11
N ASP A 453 -9.25 54.33 -25.01
CA ASP A 453 -9.47 55.52 -24.19
C ASP A 453 -10.62 56.38 -24.71
N ASP A 454 -10.85 56.38 -26.03
CA ASP A 454 -11.97 57.08 -26.66
C ASP A 454 -12.54 56.35 -27.90
N LYS A 455 -13.69 56.80 -28.38
CA LYS A 455 -14.39 56.24 -29.54
C LYS A 455 -13.56 56.39 -30.84
N ARG A 456 -12.78 57.45 -30.99
CA ARG A 456 -12.00 57.72 -32.21
C ARG A 456 -10.89 56.68 -32.38
N ILE A 457 -10.25 56.33 -31.28
CA ILE A 457 -9.24 55.27 -31.27
C ILE A 457 -9.92 53.91 -31.61
N ALA A 458 -11.07 53.63 -31.04
CA ALA A 458 -11.83 52.44 -31.32
C ALA A 458 -12.25 52.33 -32.80
N ASP A 459 -12.79 53.40 -33.36
CA ASP A 459 -13.19 53.46 -34.76
C ASP A 459 -11.96 53.31 -35.70
N ARG A 460 -10.83 53.95 -35.34
CA ARG A 460 -9.58 53.84 -36.10
C ARG A 460 -9.05 52.42 -36.17
N ILE A 461 -8.97 51.70 -35.02
CA ILE A 461 -8.45 50.32 -35.01
C ILE A 461 -9.40 49.33 -35.67
N ALA A 462 -10.72 49.57 -35.62
CA ALA A 462 -11.70 48.78 -36.34
C ALA A 462 -11.65 48.98 -37.85
N ALA A 463 -11.18 50.14 -38.34
CA ALA A 463 -11.03 50.40 -39.74
C ALA A 463 -9.72 49.83 -40.35
N GLU A 464 -8.77 49.38 -39.52
CA GLU A 464 -7.49 48.80 -39.94
C GLU A 464 -7.64 47.28 -40.20
N PRO A 465 -7.65 46.80 -41.48
CA PRO A 465 -7.95 45.43 -41.78
C PRO A 465 -7.10 44.39 -41.01
N PRO A 466 -5.76 44.58 -40.86
CA PRO A 466 -4.94 43.63 -40.14
C PRO A 466 -5.27 43.50 -38.64
N VAL A 467 -5.84 44.59 -38.05
CA VAL A 467 -6.26 44.61 -36.65
C VAL A 467 -7.67 44.08 -36.52
N ALA A 468 -8.57 44.54 -37.38
CA ALA A 468 -9.99 44.18 -37.40
C ALA A 468 -10.22 42.65 -37.48
N GLU A 469 -9.38 41.91 -38.26
CA GLU A 469 -9.43 40.45 -38.34
C GLU A 469 -9.24 39.70 -37.00
N ARG A 470 -8.66 40.35 -36.02
CA ARG A 470 -8.37 39.78 -34.70
C ARG A 470 -9.18 40.42 -33.58
N LEU A 471 -10.04 41.39 -33.91
CA LEU A 471 -11.03 41.94 -33.00
C LEU A 471 -12.31 41.10 -33.09
N GLY A 472 -12.85 40.72 -31.92
CA GLY A 472 -14.17 40.15 -31.84
C GLY A 472 -15.26 41.21 -31.82
N GLU A 473 -16.42 40.86 -31.26
CA GLU A 473 -17.58 41.73 -31.17
C GLU A 473 -17.25 43.05 -30.44
N ARG A 474 -17.76 44.12 -30.97
CA ARG A 474 -17.64 45.45 -30.33
C ARG A 474 -18.72 45.63 -29.26
N ILE A 475 -18.30 45.84 -28.01
CA ILE A 475 -19.19 46.07 -26.88
C ILE A 475 -19.22 47.55 -26.57
N GLY A 476 -20.29 48.24 -27.00
CA GLY A 476 -20.40 49.68 -26.85
C GLY A 476 -19.40 50.45 -27.70
N ASP A 477 -19.06 51.69 -27.29
CA ASP A 477 -18.28 52.60 -28.11
C ASP A 477 -16.76 52.40 -28.05
N ARG A 478 -16.24 51.72 -27.02
CA ARG A 478 -14.79 51.72 -26.71
C ARG A 478 -14.18 50.33 -26.41
N HIS A 479 -14.98 49.28 -26.45
CA HIS A 479 -14.51 47.93 -26.06
C HIS A 479 -14.67 46.95 -27.20
N PHE A 480 -13.70 46.04 -27.33
CA PHE A 480 -13.78 44.87 -28.24
C PHE A 480 -13.50 43.59 -27.48
N LEU A 481 -14.24 42.57 -27.74
CA LEU A 481 -13.90 41.20 -27.33
C LEU A 481 -12.61 40.78 -28.04
N VAL A 482 -11.70 40.12 -27.32
CA VAL A 482 -10.45 39.62 -27.89
C VAL A 482 -10.18 38.21 -27.36
N ASP A 483 -9.82 37.30 -28.26
CA ASP A 483 -9.34 35.98 -27.87
C ASP A 483 -7.92 36.08 -27.27
N ARG A 484 -7.75 35.55 -26.09
CA ARG A 484 -6.48 35.50 -25.33
C ARG A 484 -5.32 34.94 -26.20
N ARG A 485 -5.60 33.97 -27.05
CA ARG A 485 -4.62 33.35 -27.98
C ARG A 485 -4.03 34.35 -28.98
N HIS A 486 -4.75 35.42 -29.33
CA HIS A 486 -4.35 36.38 -30.34
C HIS A 486 -3.70 37.63 -29.76
N ILE A 487 -3.55 37.77 -28.46
CA ILE A 487 -3.04 38.99 -27.80
C ILE A 487 -1.65 39.43 -28.32
N ALA A 488 -0.72 38.47 -28.40
CA ALA A 488 0.66 38.77 -28.82
C ALA A 488 0.71 39.28 -30.27
N GLU A 489 -0.13 38.71 -31.13
CA GLU A 489 -0.26 39.10 -32.52
C GLU A 489 -0.98 40.46 -32.63
N LEU A 490 -2.07 40.61 -31.91
CA LEU A 490 -2.84 41.87 -31.87
C LEU A 490 -1.99 43.04 -31.38
N ARG A 491 -1.19 42.88 -30.34
CA ARG A 491 -0.24 43.89 -29.85
C ARG A 491 0.75 44.35 -30.94
N ARG A 492 1.30 43.37 -31.68
CA ARG A 492 2.21 43.69 -32.81
C ARG A 492 1.50 44.48 -33.91
N ARG A 493 0.27 44.11 -34.25
CA ARG A 493 -0.55 44.78 -35.28
C ARG A 493 -0.94 46.19 -34.82
N LEU A 494 -1.37 46.38 -33.58
CA LEU A 494 -1.68 47.67 -32.98
C LEU A 494 -0.46 48.60 -32.94
N ALA A 495 0.71 48.08 -32.57
CA ALA A 495 1.95 48.87 -32.61
C ALA A 495 2.31 49.33 -34.02
N LYS A 496 2.13 48.48 -35.06
CA LYS A 496 2.31 48.83 -36.47
C LYS A 496 1.29 49.86 -36.95
N ALA A 497 0.06 49.82 -36.44
CA ALA A 497 -0.99 50.81 -36.71
C ALA A 497 -0.81 52.14 -35.95
N GLY A 498 0.29 52.27 -35.18
CA GLY A 498 0.63 53.49 -34.45
C GLY A 498 -0.18 53.69 -33.15
N VAL A 499 -0.81 52.61 -32.63
CA VAL A 499 -1.59 52.62 -31.37
C VAL A 499 -1.11 51.45 -30.48
N PRO A 500 0.11 51.56 -29.89
CA PRO A 500 0.63 50.47 -29.07
C PRO A 500 -0.24 50.24 -27.80
N ALA A 501 -0.61 49.00 -27.55
CA ALA A 501 -1.32 48.61 -26.33
C ALA A 501 -0.40 48.65 -25.10
N ARG A 502 -0.93 48.98 -23.93
CA ARG A 502 -0.19 48.97 -22.64
C ARG A 502 0.33 47.54 -22.33
N SER A 503 1.53 47.50 -21.75
CA SER A 503 2.13 46.23 -21.28
C SER A 503 1.50 45.86 -19.94
N GLY A 504 0.77 44.81 -19.89
CA GLY A 504 0.16 44.26 -18.67
C GLY A 504 -1.23 43.73 -18.99
N LEU A 505 -1.38 42.43 -18.83
CA LEU A 505 -2.69 41.82 -18.59
C LEU A 505 -2.77 41.65 -17.10
N PRO A 506 -3.90 41.97 -16.44
CA PRO A 506 -4.15 41.39 -15.13
C PRO A 506 -4.10 39.87 -15.31
N GLU A 507 -3.27 39.22 -14.53
CA GLU A 507 -3.27 37.76 -14.45
C GLU A 507 -4.67 37.34 -13.98
N ALA A 508 -5.51 36.94 -14.93
CA ALA A 508 -6.68 36.18 -14.58
C ALA A 508 -6.17 34.78 -14.19
N ASP A 509 -6.38 34.41 -12.96
CA ASP A 509 -6.24 33.01 -12.52
C ASP A 509 -7.03 32.15 -13.51
N GLU A 510 -6.33 31.43 -14.35
CA GLU A 510 -6.90 30.45 -15.26
C GLU A 510 -7.33 29.25 -14.42
N GLN A 511 -8.44 29.43 -13.68
CA GLN A 511 -9.14 28.30 -13.07
C GLN A 511 -9.68 27.46 -14.23
N VAL A 512 -8.87 26.51 -14.70
CA VAL A 512 -9.37 25.40 -15.49
C VAL A 512 -10.41 24.71 -14.59
N ARG A 513 -11.69 24.96 -14.83
CA ARG A 513 -12.78 24.20 -14.22
C ARG A 513 -12.56 22.76 -14.64
N GLN A 514 -12.03 21.95 -13.72
CA GLN A 514 -11.99 20.50 -13.91
C GLN A 514 -13.44 20.04 -13.87
N THR A 515 -13.94 19.57 -14.99
CA THR A 515 -15.25 18.96 -15.09
C THR A 515 -15.29 17.65 -14.32
N TYR A 516 -16.48 17.28 -13.86
CA TYR A 516 -16.70 15.98 -13.19
C TYR A 516 -16.24 14.84 -14.12
N PRO A 517 -15.41 13.89 -13.62
CA PRO A 517 -14.87 12.82 -14.46
C PRO A 517 -15.98 11.94 -15.02
N SER A 518 -16.08 11.84 -16.34
CA SER A 518 -16.99 10.93 -17.02
C SER A 518 -16.39 9.54 -17.08
N VAL A 519 -17.18 8.52 -16.78
CA VAL A 519 -16.78 7.11 -16.87
C VAL A 519 -17.44 6.37 -18.05
N ARG A 520 -18.35 7.02 -18.76
CA ARG A 520 -19.07 6.41 -19.90
C ARG A 520 -18.32 6.46 -21.23
N ASP A 521 -17.46 7.46 -21.44
CA ASP A 521 -16.79 7.73 -22.71
C ASP A 521 -15.44 7.03 -22.89
N SER A 522 -15.06 6.09 -22.03
CA SER A 522 -13.75 5.42 -22.07
C SER A 522 -13.56 4.46 -23.25
N GLY A 523 -14.57 4.27 -24.10
CA GLY A 523 -14.52 3.29 -25.19
C GLY A 523 -13.84 3.74 -26.49
N ASP A 524 -13.77 5.04 -26.78
CA ASP A 524 -13.31 5.54 -28.10
C ASP A 524 -12.06 6.43 -28.05
N ALA A 525 -11.61 6.85 -26.89
CA ALA A 525 -10.42 7.71 -26.74
C ALA A 525 -9.08 6.96 -26.88
N ASP A 526 -9.09 5.63 -26.85
CA ASP A 526 -7.89 4.78 -26.82
C ASP A 526 -7.18 4.64 -28.18
N ARG A 527 -7.78 5.15 -29.27
CA ARG A 527 -7.15 5.08 -30.60
C ARG A 527 -6.30 6.30 -30.98
N ALA A 528 -6.37 7.39 -30.20
CA ALA A 528 -5.76 8.65 -30.60
C ALA A 528 -4.51 9.07 -29.80
N ARG A 529 -4.12 8.36 -28.74
CA ARG A 529 -2.92 8.72 -27.94
C ARG A 529 -1.97 7.54 -27.86
N GLY A 530 -0.83 7.69 -28.54
CA GLY A 530 0.27 6.75 -28.54
C GLY A 530 0.75 6.39 -27.12
N ARG A 531 1.25 5.17 -27.02
CA ARG A 531 1.90 4.58 -25.85
C ARG A 531 2.70 5.60 -25.05
N VAL A 532 2.22 5.96 -23.88
CA VAL A 532 3.04 6.55 -22.84
C VAL A 532 3.60 5.38 -22.04
N SER A 533 4.90 5.16 -22.14
CA SER A 533 5.65 4.28 -21.25
C SER A 533 5.39 4.71 -19.80
N PRO A 534 5.31 3.78 -18.84
CA PRO A 534 5.23 4.14 -17.44
C PRO A 534 6.57 4.79 -17.04
N GLU A 535 6.61 6.11 -17.04
CA GLU A 535 7.69 6.84 -16.40
C GLU A 535 7.68 6.50 -14.92
N GLN A 536 8.85 6.13 -14.43
CA GLN A 536 9.11 5.96 -13.00
C GLN A 536 8.66 7.24 -12.28
N PRO A 537 7.88 7.15 -11.19
CA PRO A 537 7.65 8.31 -10.36
C PRO A 537 9.00 8.67 -9.71
N GLY A 538 9.69 9.65 -10.29
CA GLY A 538 10.75 10.37 -9.61
C GLY A 538 10.17 10.96 -8.32
N ASP A 539 11.02 11.16 -7.30
CA ASP A 539 10.70 11.88 -6.06
C ASP A 539 10.19 13.30 -6.39
N SER A 540 9.01 13.39 -6.97
CA SER A 540 8.38 14.63 -7.33
C SER A 540 7.87 15.31 -6.06
N ALA A 541 8.12 16.60 -5.97
CA ALA A 541 7.59 17.51 -4.96
C ALA A 541 6.05 17.49 -4.80
N ALA A 542 5.40 16.68 -5.58
CA ALA A 542 3.99 16.40 -5.77
C ALA A 542 3.22 16.01 -4.51
N VAL A 543 3.86 15.34 -3.57
CA VAL A 543 3.23 14.92 -2.32
C VAL A 543 3.20 16.03 -1.26
N LYS A 544 3.62 17.26 -1.60
CA LYS A 544 3.63 18.37 -0.62
C LYS A 544 2.25 18.96 -0.33
N ALA A 545 1.32 18.90 -1.27
CA ALA A 545 -0.02 19.45 -1.07
C ALA A 545 -0.92 18.56 -0.22
N VAL A 546 -0.77 17.25 -0.32
CA VAL A 546 -1.43 16.28 0.53
C VAL A 546 -0.33 15.57 1.35
N ARG A 547 0.11 16.17 2.45
CA ARG A 547 0.97 15.50 3.44
C ARG A 547 0.15 14.42 4.11
N LEU A 548 0.07 13.31 3.41
CA LEU A 548 -0.69 12.14 3.76
C LEU A 548 -0.03 11.41 4.92
N LEU A 549 -0.80 10.52 5.51
CA LEU A 549 -0.42 9.60 6.57
C LEU A 549 1.05 9.18 6.49
N THR A 550 1.79 9.46 7.54
CA THR A 550 3.16 8.98 7.69
C THR A 550 3.13 7.48 7.94
N GLY A 551 3.26 6.69 6.89
CA GLY A 551 3.56 5.26 7.00
C GLY A 551 4.96 5.03 7.58
N MET A 552 5.38 3.78 7.66
CA MET A 552 6.77 3.45 8.01
C MET A 552 7.71 4.15 7.02
N GLN A 553 8.61 5.00 7.53
CA GLN A 553 9.50 5.81 6.69
C GLN A 553 10.62 4.99 6.02
N LEU A 554 10.39 3.71 5.78
CA LEU A 554 11.33 2.80 5.10
C LEU A 554 11.60 3.23 3.65
N THR A 555 10.71 4.00 3.04
CA THR A 555 10.89 4.55 1.69
C THR A 555 12.05 5.53 1.57
N ARG A 556 12.58 6.03 2.68
CA ARG A 556 13.75 6.91 2.70
C ARG A 556 15.07 6.17 2.51
N TYR A 557 15.07 4.85 2.69
CA TYR A 557 16.27 4.02 2.68
C TYR A 557 16.36 3.18 1.41
N ALA A 558 17.59 2.89 0.97
CA ALA A 558 17.83 2.03 -0.20
C ALA A 558 17.50 0.56 0.13
N PRO A 559 16.89 -0.20 -0.81
CA PRO A 559 16.76 -1.64 -0.68
C PRO A 559 18.14 -2.33 -0.56
N ASP A 560 18.24 -3.32 0.33
CA ASP A 560 19.43 -4.14 0.48
C ASP A 560 19.12 -5.58 0.06
N LEU A 561 19.55 -5.94 -1.14
CA LEU A 561 19.44 -7.29 -1.72
C LEU A 561 20.75 -8.09 -1.61
N ASP A 562 21.74 -7.61 -0.86
CA ASP A 562 22.95 -8.38 -0.57
C ASP A 562 22.61 -9.51 0.41
N ILE A 563 22.24 -10.67 -0.14
CA ILE A 563 21.83 -11.87 0.58
C ILE A 563 22.98 -12.86 0.50
N ARG A 564 23.47 -13.28 1.66
CA ARG A 564 24.61 -14.20 1.79
C ARG A 564 24.12 -15.59 2.20
N LEU A 565 23.53 -16.32 1.25
CA LEU A 565 23.20 -17.72 1.49
C LEU A 565 24.43 -18.61 1.27
N PRO A 566 24.61 -19.68 2.08
CA PRO A 566 25.53 -20.75 1.75
C PRO A 566 25.11 -21.39 0.43
N ALA A 567 26.06 -21.62 -0.48
CA ALA A 567 25.78 -22.34 -1.71
C ALA A 567 25.27 -23.74 -1.36
N ALA A 568 24.01 -24.04 -1.71
CA ALA A 568 23.50 -25.41 -1.69
C ALA A 568 24.40 -26.25 -2.59
N GLY A 569 24.88 -27.40 -2.10
CA GLY A 569 25.80 -28.27 -2.80
C GLY A 569 25.42 -28.49 -4.26
N ALA A 570 26.20 -27.97 -5.20
CA ALA A 570 26.03 -28.22 -6.62
C ALA A 570 26.33 -29.69 -6.88
N ALA A 571 25.27 -30.49 -7.11
CA ALA A 571 25.42 -31.75 -7.83
C ALA A 571 25.96 -31.44 -9.22
N SER A 572 27.08 -32.09 -9.54
CA SER A 572 27.85 -32.05 -10.77
C SER A 572 27.01 -31.91 -12.04
N GLY A 573 27.29 -30.87 -12.82
CA GLY A 573 26.87 -30.74 -14.20
C GLY A 573 27.77 -29.74 -14.92
N ALA A 574 28.72 -30.27 -15.66
CA ALA A 574 29.70 -29.53 -16.47
C ALA A 574 29.03 -28.67 -17.53
N GLY A 575 29.41 -27.41 -17.64
CA GLY A 575 29.01 -26.51 -18.72
C GLY A 575 29.81 -25.21 -18.69
N ARG A 576 30.88 -25.15 -19.48
CA ARG A 576 31.68 -23.94 -19.79
C ARG A 576 30.76 -22.82 -20.31
N THR A 577 31.02 -21.57 -19.93
CA THR A 577 31.35 -20.47 -20.87
C THR A 577 31.69 -19.17 -20.13
N GLN A 578 32.85 -18.65 -20.41
CA GLN A 578 33.34 -17.35 -20.88
C GLN A 578 32.95 -16.06 -20.10
N SER A 579 34.02 -15.52 -19.62
CA SER A 579 34.45 -14.13 -19.38
C SER A 579 33.61 -12.98 -19.91
N ALA A 580 33.28 -12.06 -19.01
CA ALA A 580 33.14 -10.63 -19.33
C ALA A 580 33.68 -9.76 -18.18
N SER A 581 34.77 -9.09 -18.53
CA SER A 581 35.34 -7.83 -18.09
C SER A 581 35.23 -7.37 -16.62
N GLY A 582 36.38 -7.42 -15.98
CA GLY A 582 36.72 -6.79 -14.72
C GLY A 582 36.84 -5.27 -14.87
N SER A 583 36.00 -4.57 -14.12
CA SER A 583 36.25 -3.19 -13.66
C SER A 583 35.42 -2.86 -12.43
N ALA A 584 34.30 -3.55 -12.19
CA ALA A 584 33.42 -3.30 -11.02
C ALA A 584 33.86 -4.09 -9.75
N ARG A 585 34.84 -5.00 -9.85
CA ARG A 585 35.22 -5.85 -8.72
C ARG A 585 36.22 -5.22 -7.73
N MET A 586 36.88 -4.12 -8.07
CA MET A 586 37.90 -3.55 -7.18
C MET A 586 37.39 -2.67 -6.06
N HIS A 587 36.24 -2.04 -6.23
CA HIS A 587 35.66 -1.19 -5.16
C HIS A 587 34.74 -1.93 -4.16
N ALA A 588 34.16 -3.06 -4.56
CA ALA A 588 33.37 -3.90 -3.66
C ALA A 588 34.20 -4.74 -2.69
N ALA A 589 35.42 -5.15 -3.11
CA ALA A 589 36.29 -5.95 -2.27
C ALA A 589 36.92 -5.15 -1.11
N ALA A 590 37.23 -3.88 -1.30
CA ALA A 590 37.85 -3.05 -0.28
C ALA A 590 36.88 -2.68 0.87
N GLY A 591 35.57 -2.53 0.60
CA GLY A 591 34.56 -2.28 1.62
C GLY A 591 34.22 -3.51 2.47
N ALA A 592 34.19 -4.69 1.85
CA ALA A 592 33.93 -5.97 2.53
C ALA A 592 35.05 -6.36 3.49
N ASP A 593 36.30 -6.07 3.14
CA ASP A 593 37.47 -6.41 3.97
C ASP A 593 37.57 -5.50 5.20
N SER A 594 37.16 -4.24 5.08
CA SER A 594 37.12 -3.29 6.21
C SER A 594 36.04 -3.65 7.25
N GLY A 595 34.84 -4.03 6.83
CA GLY A 595 33.77 -4.49 7.72
C GLY A 595 34.15 -5.81 8.41
N ARG A 596 34.78 -6.72 7.68
CA ARG A 596 35.27 -8.01 8.18
C ARG A 596 36.33 -7.84 9.27
N MET A 597 37.29 -6.95 9.07
CA MET A 597 38.29 -6.64 10.07
C MET A 597 37.70 -5.92 11.30
N HIS A 598 36.67 -5.14 11.14
CA HIS A 598 35.98 -4.47 12.27
C HIS A 598 35.23 -5.51 13.13
N ALA A 599 34.48 -6.41 12.53
CA ALA A 599 33.79 -7.50 13.22
C ALA A 599 34.75 -8.42 13.98
N ILE A 600 35.90 -8.79 13.38
CA ILE A 600 36.92 -9.55 14.07
C ILE A 600 37.47 -8.79 15.28
N ARG A 601 37.76 -7.51 15.13
CA ARG A 601 38.25 -6.67 16.25
C ARG A 601 37.27 -6.57 17.39
N ALA A 602 35.98 -6.54 17.09
CA ALA A 602 34.90 -6.48 18.11
C ALA A 602 34.85 -7.73 18.99
N THR A 603 35.27 -8.91 18.48
CA THR A 603 35.34 -10.15 19.26
C THR A 603 36.46 -10.16 20.30
N GLY A 604 37.48 -9.31 20.17
CA GLY A 604 38.68 -9.34 20.98
C GLY A 604 39.60 -10.57 20.75
N LEU A 605 39.26 -11.40 19.75
CA LEU A 605 40.00 -12.63 19.42
C LEU A 605 41.06 -12.41 18.33
N PRO A 606 42.08 -13.26 18.26
CA PRO A 606 43.14 -13.13 17.26
C PRO A 606 42.60 -13.24 15.83
N ALA A 607 42.82 -12.23 14.99
CA ALA A 607 42.31 -12.16 13.62
C ALA A 607 42.69 -13.40 12.79
N HIS A 608 43.80 -14.04 13.08
CA HIS A 608 44.26 -15.23 12.37
C HIS A 608 43.41 -16.49 12.65
N TRP A 609 42.52 -16.50 13.67
CA TRP A 609 41.58 -17.59 13.88
C TRP A 609 40.43 -17.58 12.88
N PHE A 610 40.24 -16.44 12.22
CA PHE A 610 39.16 -16.22 11.27
C PHE A 610 39.65 -16.19 9.79
N SER A 611 40.96 -16.18 9.56
CA SER A 611 41.50 -15.88 8.23
C SER A 611 41.41 -17.04 7.24
N ALA A 612 41.71 -18.24 7.66
CA ALA A 612 41.67 -19.45 6.82
C ALA A 612 41.68 -20.72 7.70
N VAL A 613 41.19 -21.83 7.12
CA VAL A 613 41.35 -23.15 7.72
C VAL A 613 42.83 -23.50 7.79
N ARG A 614 43.30 -23.87 8.96
CA ARG A 614 44.73 -24.21 9.19
C ARG A 614 44.85 -25.17 10.35
N ARG A 615 46.03 -25.84 10.36
CA ARG A 615 46.39 -26.73 11.45
C ARG A 615 46.57 -25.97 12.75
N VAL A 616 45.90 -26.41 13.80
CA VAL A 616 45.87 -25.77 15.12
C VAL A 616 46.29 -26.73 16.21
N HIS A 617 47.13 -26.27 17.15
CA HIS A 617 47.56 -27.07 18.26
C HIS A 617 46.36 -27.52 19.16
N PRO A 618 46.36 -28.72 19.75
CA PRO A 618 45.22 -29.23 20.55
C PRO A 618 44.70 -28.29 21.64
N SER A 619 45.59 -27.63 22.38
CA SER A 619 45.21 -26.67 23.42
C SER A 619 44.51 -25.44 22.83
N THR A 620 45.00 -24.96 21.67
CA THR A 620 44.40 -23.82 20.98
C THR A 620 43.04 -24.20 20.36
N ARG A 621 42.90 -25.44 19.85
CA ARG A 621 41.58 -25.94 19.34
C ARG A 621 40.53 -25.89 20.43
N ARG A 622 40.84 -26.38 21.63
CA ARG A 622 39.93 -26.33 22.77
C ARG A 622 39.54 -24.90 23.14
N GLU A 623 40.48 -23.98 23.16
CA GLU A 623 40.24 -22.58 23.43
C GLU A 623 39.38 -21.95 22.32
N MET A 624 39.66 -22.22 21.05
CA MET A 624 38.86 -21.73 19.94
C MET A 624 37.40 -22.22 20.02
N VAL A 625 37.16 -23.51 20.34
CA VAL A 625 35.80 -24.06 20.52
C VAL A 625 35.09 -23.40 21.70
N LYS A 626 35.81 -23.22 22.83
CA LYS A 626 35.26 -22.54 23.99
C LYS A 626 34.83 -21.10 23.66
N ARG A 627 35.66 -20.36 22.97
CA ARG A 627 35.38 -18.99 22.53
C ARG A 627 34.26 -18.96 21.48
N ALA A 628 34.23 -19.95 20.59
CA ALA A 628 33.15 -20.08 19.60
C ALA A 628 31.77 -20.24 20.31
N ILE A 629 31.72 -21.06 21.36
CA ILE A 629 30.49 -21.21 22.18
C ILE A 629 30.11 -19.87 22.84
N GLU A 630 31.07 -19.17 23.44
CA GLU A 630 30.86 -17.90 24.15
C GLU A 630 30.31 -16.79 23.22
N ILE A 631 30.79 -16.71 21.97
CA ILE A 631 30.38 -15.67 21.01
C ILE A 631 29.34 -16.15 20.01
N GLY A 632 28.85 -17.41 20.11
CA GLY A 632 27.89 -17.99 19.16
C GLY A 632 28.42 -18.18 17.75
N ALA A 633 29.74 -18.31 17.58
CA ALA A 633 30.41 -18.50 16.30
C ALA A 633 30.40 -19.98 15.89
N ALA A 634 30.41 -20.27 14.59
CA ALA A 634 30.64 -21.61 14.08
C ALA A 634 32.12 -21.91 13.95
N VAL A 635 32.44 -23.18 13.92
CA VAL A 635 33.79 -23.69 13.62
C VAL A 635 33.76 -24.47 12.32
N ARG A 636 34.66 -24.16 11.41
CA ARG A 636 34.93 -24.97 10.24
C ARG A 636 36.10 -25.89 10.58
N ILE A 637 35.88 -27.16 10.42
CA ILE A 637 36.92 -28.20 10.63
C ILE A 637 37.10 -29.03 9.37
N VAL A 638 38.29 -29.64 9.22
CA VAL A 638 38.54 -30.62 8.17
C VAL A 638 38.69 -32.00 8.83
N ARG A 639 37.83 -32.93 8.42
CA ARG A 639 37.85 -34.31 8.87
C ARG A 639 37.82 -35.24 7.65
N GLU A 640 38.75 -36.15 7.57
CA GLU A 640 38.82 -37.11 6.45
C GLU A 640 38.85 -36.45 5.06
N GLY A 641 39.43 -35.25 4.96
CA GLY A 641 39.49 -34.46 3.73
C GLY A 641 38.25 -33.68 3.37
N ALA A 642 37.16 -33.75 4.17
CA ALA A 642 35.97 -32.96 3.99
C ALA A 642 35.90 -31.80 4.99
N GLU A 643 35.51 -30.61 4.51
CA GLU A 643 35.21 -29.44 5.36
C GLU A 643 33.80 -29.59 5.94
N MET A 644 33.65 -29.34 7.23
CA MET A 644 32.37 -29.34 7.96
C MET A 644 32.26 -28.07 8.76
N ASP A 645 31.14 -27.36 8.61
CA ASP A 645 30.79 -26.23 9.43
C ASP A 645 29.90 -26.70 10.59
N ILE A 646 30.33 -26.47 11.82
CA ILE A 646 29.68 -26.96 13.03
C ILE A 646 29.44 -25.77 13.95
N LEU A 647 28.24 -25.65 14.46
CA LEU A 647 27.92 -24.76 15.57
C LEU A 647 28.14 -25.49 16.88
N PRO A 648 29.21 -25.21 17.62
CA PRO A 648 29.47 -25.86 18.91
C PRO A 648 28.46 -25.35 19.95
N GLU A 649 27.84 -26.32 20.66
CA GLU A 649 26.86 -26.02 21.72
C GLU A 649 27.45 -26.22 23.10
N ARG A 650 28.27 -27.25 23.26
CA ARG A 650 28.85 -27.65 24.56
C ARG A 650 30.19 -28.35 24.37
N LEU A 651 31.03 -28.18 25.37
CA LEU A 651 32.31 -28.86 25.48
C LEU A 651 32.26 -29.80 26.71
N GLU A 652 32.51 -31.07 26.51
CA GLU A 652 32.53 -32.10 27.56
C GLU A 652 33.93 -32.59 27.79
N GLU A 653 34.31 -32.79 29.05
CA GLU A 653 35.55 -33.47 29.40
C GLU A 653 35.36 -34.99 29.41
N THR A 654 36.29 -35.71 28.85
CA THR A 654 36.31 -37.18 28.77
C THR A 654 37.58 -37.72 29.37
N ASP A 655 37.61 -39.01 29.79
CA ASP A 655 38.79 -39.65 30.42
C ASP A 655 40.06 -39.59 29.58
N GLY A 656 39.95 -39.33 28.27
CA GLY A 656 41.07 -39.25 27.33
C GLY A 656 41.27 -37.88 26.67
N GLY A 657 40.54 -36.84 27.10
CA GLY A 657 40.63 -35.50 26.45
C GLY A 657 39.33 -34.71 26.58
N TRP A 658 38.86 -34.17 25.48
CA TRP A 658 37.62 -33.38 25.45
C TRP A 658 36.86 -33.68 24.17
N ARG A 659 35.54 -33.46 24.22
CA ARG A 659 34.57 -33.66 23.15
C ARG A 659 33.76 -32.42 22.91
N MET A 660 33.63 -32.05 21.64
CA MET A 660 32.72 -30.98 21.18
C MET A 660 31.35 -31.59 20.81
N LEU A 661 30.31 -31.10 21.44
CA LEU A 661 28.93 -31.33 21.02
C LEU A 661 28.43 -30.11 20.27
N GLY A 662 27.79 -30.32 19.12
CA GLY A 662 27.29 -29.23 18.30
C GLY A 662 26.34 -29.70 17.21
N ARG A 663 25.96 -28.81 16.34
CA ARG A 663 25.10 -29.08 15.18
C ARG A 663 25.90 -28.84 13.89
N ALA A 664 25.83 -29.80 12.98
CA ALA A 664 26.38 -29.63 11.64
C ALA A 664 25.48 -28.64 10.86
N LEU A 665 26.13 -27.68 10.19
CA LEU A 665 25.44 -26.63 9.43
C LEU A 665 25.36 -26.93 7.93
N ASP A 666 26.09 -27.95 7.44
CA ASP A 666 26.15 -28.36 6.03
C ASP A 666 25.10 -29.43 5.66
N CYS A 667 24.13 -29.72 6.53
CA CYS A 667 23.09 -30.72 6.27
C CYS A 667 21.87 -30.13 5.54
N PRO A 668 21.10 -30.99 4.80
CA PRO A 668 19.82 -30.58 4.22
C PRO A 668 18.88 -29.96 5.28
N PRO A 669 18.01 -29.01 4.90
CA PRO A 669 17.21 -28.22 5.85
C PRO A 669 16.28 -28.99 6.76
N ASP A 670 15.97 -30.25 6.44
CA ASP A 670 15.09 -31.14 7.17
C ASP A 670 15.80 -32.05 8.19
N GLN A 671 17.15 -32.03 8.23
CA GLN A 671 17.92 -32.84 9.15
C GLN A 671 18.92 -32.00 9.94
N SER A 672 18.57 -31.61 11.16
CA SER A 672 19.57 -31.09 12.11
C SER A 672 20.38 -32.24 12.68
N VAL A 673 21.55 -32.50 12.12
CA VAL A 673 22.41 -33.58 12.61
C VAL A 673 23.23 -33.06 13.80
N ARG A 674 22.95 -33.58 15.00
CA ARG A 674 23.83 -33.36 16.15
C ARG A 674 25.08 -34.20 15.97
N VAL A 675 26.22 -33.57 16.16
CA VAL A 675 27.52 -34.18 16.06
C VAL A 675 28.22 -34.16 17.42
N ALA A 676 28.90 -35.24 17.73
CA ALA A 676 29.78 -35.33 18.88
C ALA A 676 31.19 -35.71 18.36
N LEU A 677 32.14 -34.81 18.53
CA LEU A 677 33.50 -34.96 17.95
C LEU A 677 34.54 -34.86 19.06
N ASP A 678 35.38 -35.90 19.16
CA ASP A 678 36.51 -35.87 20.07
C ASP A 678 37.56 -34.90 19.60
N GLY A 679 38.16 -34.12 20.50
CA GLY A 679 39.06 -33.01 20.17
C GLY A 679 40.28 -33.42 19.36
N ASP A 680 40.62 -34.71 19.32
CA ASP A 680 41.76 -35.25 18.53
C ASP A 680 41.33 -35.80 17.15
N SER A 681 40.02 -35.82 16.84
CA SER A 681 39.51 -36.33 15.58
C SER A 681 39.68 -35.38 14.37
N TRP A 682 40.16 -34.18 14.58
CA TRP A 682 40.52 -33.20 13.53
C TRP A 682 41.75 -32.38 13.93
N SER A 683 42.45 -31.78 12.94
CA SER A 683 43.62 -30.93 13.19
C SER A 683 43.48 -29.52 12.62
N ASP A 684 42.70 -29.38 11.57
CA ASP A 684 42.58 -28.14 10.82
C ASP A 684 41.26 -27.45 11.16
N MET A 685 41.31 -26.15 11.47
CA MET A 685 40.21 -25.44 12.02
C MET A 685 40.25 -23.94 11.69
N GLN A 686 39.07 -23.35 11.57
CA GLN A 686 38.83 -21.89 11.41
C GLN A 686 37.60 -21.49 12.23
N LEU A 687 37.59 -20.30 12.82
CA LEU A 687 36.37 -19.70 13.34
C LEU A 687 35.61 -18.98 12.22
N LEU A 688 34.31 -19.15 12.23
CA LEU A 688 33.39 -18.44 11.35
C LEU A 688 32.47 -17.56 12.20
N LEU A 689 32.55 -16.25 12.02
CA LEU A 689 31.55 -15.38 12.63
C LEU A 689 30.16 -15.71 12.10
N PRO A 690 29.07 -15.43 12.86
CA PRO A 690 27.71 -15.70 12.43
C PRO A 690 27.40 -15.17 11.03
N GLU A 691 27.98 -14.03 10.68
CA GLU A 691 27.86 -13.39 9.37
C GLU A 691 28.55 -14.13 8.21
N TRP A 692 29.40 -15.12 8.50
CA TRP A 692 30.22 -15.83 7.51
C TRP A 692 29.89 -17.31 7.42
N ILE A 693 28.94 -17.77 8.20
CA ILE A 693 28.54 -19.18 8.17
C ILE A 693 27.96 -19.48 6.78
N GLY A 694 28.68 -20.34 6.03
CA GLY A 694 28.29 -20.77 4.69
C GLY A 694 28.97 -20.09 3.51
N GLY A 695 29.90 -19.14 3.71
CA GLY A 695 30.70 -18.56 2.66
C GLY A 695 31.89 -19.47 2.31
N ARG A 696 31.82 -20.29 1.24
CA ARG A 696 33.01 -20.84 0.57
C ARG A 696 33.57 -19.76 -0.34
N LYS A 697 34.91 -19.60 -0.34
CA LYS A 697 35.63 -18.74 -1.29
C LYS A 697 35.42 -19.17 -2.72
#